data_f7f2848e754c70eed74849c889b17b24
#
_entry.id   f7f2848e754c70eed74849c889b17b24
#
_cell.length_a   1.000
_cell.length_b   1.000
_cell.length_c   1.000
_cell.angle_alpha   90.00
_cell.angle_beta   90.00
_cell.angle_gamma   90.00
#
_symmetry.space_group_name_H-M   'P 1'
#
loop_
_entity.id
_entity.type
_entity.pdbx_description
1 polymer ?
#
loop_
_entity_poly.entity_id
_entity_poly.type
_entity_poly.pdbx_seq_one_letter_code
_entity_poly.pdbx_strand_id
1 'polypeptide(L)'
;MKSKLFILMLACCFGLQAMAIDKQALSDTLTAFVHERAFAESVKVSNIRVKNQYVTLYTNKALSVVSLNENEVRDLRTLVSQMILGNKNGKVTIYTDGYEIGELVTSLYRHRAKNARYTLPATTQWVTNTSRPYNAKQGLDGKHIAMWGSHGQYFHQPTESWRWQRAKVWTTVEDLYTTSYTMPFLVPMLENAGAVVVQPRERDTQTYEEVVDDVQATQQGSAFSQAADAGWATPETHLLEGHNPFTKGHYSQETLGNKVKGEMKYTPSLPAGDYAVYVSYKTLPNSTSKAQYTVMHKGQKTTFSVNQKMGGGTWVYLGTFAFDGDANNNYVSVATAANGKEVVTTDAVKFGGGMGSVARYKQPDSFENVPSSKDLPESDITMIDSVELLANQANAVTSGLPRYIEAARYWMQYSGIPDSIYNYTDSKNDYVDDYAARGIWVNYLAGGSVANPNEPGLNIPLHASLAFHTDAGVKEDVVGTLIIYKDYDDEKNKNFPTGKSRIIARDLADYMQTQIVEDMRALYAPEWTRRQLNNSSYAEARHPKVPAVLLELLSHQNMTDMKYGLDPRVRFTISRAMYKSFLKFIHEQYGTEYVVQPLPVQQMAINRQGEKMHVTWTATPDPLEPTAMPTYYIVYTRTNDGDWDNGTRVANNEY
;
A
#
# COMPACT_ATOMS: atom_id res chain seq x y z
N MET A 1 -26.23 5.81 20.77
CA MET A 1 -27.71 5.91 20.90
C MET A 1 -28.34 4.68 20.26
N LYS A 2 -29.26 4.00 20.96
CA LYS A 2 -29.83 2.74 20.51
C LYS A 2 -30.67 2.96 19.25
N SER A 3 -30.19 2.51 18.10
CA SER A 3 -31.00 2.41 16.88
C SER A 3 -32.06 1.32 17.10
N LYS A 4 -33.28 1.74 17.30
CA LYS A 4 -34.41 0.83 17.34
C LYS A 4 -34.73 0.41 15.91
N LEU A 5 -34.53 -0.86 15.65
CA LEU A 5 -35.03 -1.56 14.46
C LEU A 5 -36.55 -1.41 14.38
N PHE A 6 -37.06 -0.48 13.59
CA PHE A 6 -38.48 -0.36 13.27
C PHE A 6 -38.76 -1.24 12.05
N ILE A 7 -38.93 -2.55 12.29
CA ILE A 7 -39.54 -3.45 11.30
C ILE A 7 -41.04 -3.27 11.43
N LEU A 8 -41.64 -2.66 10.42
CA LEU A 8 -43.08 -2.49 10.32
C LEU A 8 -43.74 -3.88 10.23
N MET A 9 -44.38 -4.34 11.29
CA MET A 9 -45.27 -5.51 11.27
C MET A 9 -46.49 -5.16 10.45
N LEU A 10 -46.55 -5.62 9.22
CA LEU A 10 -47.82 -5.83 8.52
C LEU A 10 -48.06 -7.35 8.45
N ALA A 11 -48.59 -7.93 9.51
CA ALA A 11 -49.09 -9.30 9.49
C ALA A 11 -50.48 -9.30 10.09
N CYS A 12 -51.49 -9.29 9.26
CA CYS A 12 -52.87 -9.67 9.63
C CYS A 12 -53.28 -10.91 8.87
N CYS A 13 -53.56 -11.95 9.66
CA CYS A 13 -54.50 -13.04 9.45
C CYS A 13 -54.80 -13.53 8.02
N PHE A 14 -54.27 -14.73 7.66
CA PHE A 14 -55.00 -15.65 6.79
C PHE A 14 -54.64 -17.10 7.14
N GLY A 15 -55.66 -17.98 7.04
CA GLY A 15 -55.61 -19.37 7.43
C GLY A 15 -54.66 -20.23 6.56
N LEU A 16 -54.40 -21.45 7.03
CA LEU A 16 -53.60 -22.49 6.42
C LEU A 16 -54.05 -22.83 4.98
N GLN A 17 -53.51 -22.11 4.01
CA GLN A 17 -53.33 -22.55 2.64
C GLN A 17 -51.84 -22.52 2.38
N ALA A 18 -51.29 -23.48 1.57
CA ALA A 18 -49.92 -23.46 1.13
C ALA A 18 -49.67 -22.12 0.41
N MET A 19 -49.19 -21.13 1.14
CA MET A 19 -48.89 -19.81 0.59
C MET A 19 -47.83 -19.97 -0.48
N ALA A 20 -48.16 -19.60 -1.71
CA ALA A 20 -47.17 -19.43 -2.74
C ALA A 20 -46.08 -18.47 -2.20
N ILE A 21 -44.83 -18.93 -2.16
CA ILE A 21 -43.73 -18.13 -1.64
C ILE A 21 -43.60 -16.88 -2.52
N ASP A 22 -43.89 -15.72 -1.94
CA ASP A 22 -43.75 -14.45 -2.64
C ASP A 22 -42.28 -14.05 -2.72
N LYS A 23 -41.63 -14.43 -3.83
CA LYS A 23 -40.24 -14.09 -4.11
C LYS A 23 -40.00 -12.57 -4.23
N GLN A 24 -41.02 -11.82 -4.69
CA GLN A 24 -40.88 -10.39 -4.86
C GLN A 24 -40.91 -9.71 -3.49
N ALA A 25 -41.84 -10.00 -2.63
CA ALA A 25 -41.89 -9.46 -1.27
C ALA A 25 -40.59 -9.76 -0.48
N LEU A 26 -40.03 -10.97 -0.67
CA LEU A 26 -38.77 -11.33 -0.04
C LEU A 26 -37.59 -10.53 -0.65
N SER A 27 -37.53 -10.35 -1.98
CA SER A 27 -36.55 -9.52 -2.64
C SER A 27 -36.64 -8.07 -2.17
N ASP A 28 -37.80 -7.50 -2.07
CA ASP A 28 -38.05 -6.13 -1.61
C ASP A 28 -37.57 -5.92 -0.16
N THR A 29 -37.89 -6.89 0.71
CA THR A 29 -37.49 -6.84 2.12
C THR A 29 -35.96 -6.91 2.27
N LEU A 30 -35.31 -7.81 1.53
CA LEU A 30 -33.85 -7.92 1.53
C LEU A 30 -33.18 -6.72 0.87
N THR A 31 -33.82 -6.11 -0.13
CA THR A 31 -33.38 -4.85 -0.75
C THR A 31 -33.39 -3.70 0.25
N ALA A 32 -34.48 -3.57 1.03
CA ALA A 32 -34.56 -2.56 2.08
C ALA A 32 -33.42 -2.71 3.10
N PHE A 33 -33.12 -3.95 3.51
CA PHE A 33 -31.98 -4.23 4.40
C PHE A 33 -30.64 -3.76 3.82
N VAL A 34 -30.41 -3.99 2.52
CA VAL A 34 -29.16 -3.57 1.85
C VAL A 34 -29.10 -2.06 1.71
N HIS A 35 -30.20 -1.42 1.25
CA HIS A 35 -30.22 0.02 0.99
C HIS A 35 -30.11 0.88 2.26
N GLU A 36 -30.54 0.35 3.42
CA GLU A 36 -30.28 1.01 4.71
C GLU A 36 -28.79 1.10 5.05
N ARG A 37 -27.96 0.19 4.51
CA ARG A 37 -26.55 0.02 4.86
C ARG A 37 -25.57 0.54 3.82
N ALA A 38 -25.90 0.42 2.55
CA ALA A 38 -25.02 0.82 1.46
C ALA A 38 -25.83 1.23 0.22
N PHE A 39 -25.23 2.09 -0.59
CA PHE A 39 -25.73 2.37 -1.93
C PHE A 39 -25.36 1.20 -2.86
N ALA A 40 -26.34 0.34 -3.15
CA ALA A 40 -26.16 -0.90 -3.89
C ALA A 40 -27.36 -1.21 -4.77
N GLU A 41 -27.22 -2.20 -5.66
CA GLU A 41 -28.32 -2.73 -6.46
C GLU A 41 -29.35 -3.46 -5.59
N SER A 42 -30.57 -3.63 -6.12
CA SER A 42 -31.63 -4.37 -5.45
C SER A 42 -31.31 -5.87 -5.36
N VAL A 43 -31.71 -6.48 -4.25
CA VAL A 43 -31.60 -7.92 -4.06
C VAL A 43 -32.63 -8.64 -4.95
N LYS A 44 -32.16 -9.64 -5.69
CA LYS A 44 -33.02 -10.52 -6.51
C LYS A 44 -32.92 -11.94 -6.00
N VAL A 45 -34.03 -12.49 -5.55
CA VAL A 45 -34.16 -13.89 -5.15
C VAL A 45 -34.28 -14.75 -6.41
N SER A 46 -33.21 -15.51 -6.72
CA SER A 46 -33.14 -16.38 -7.90
C SER A 46 -33.81 -17.73 -7.67
N ASN A 47 -33.56 -18.36 -6.51
CA ASN A 47 -34.11 -19.68 -6.18
C ASN A 47 -34.37 -19.82 -4.69
N ILE A 48 -35.41 -20.63 -4.38
CA ILE A 48 -35.77 -21.01 -3.01
C ILE A 48 -36.00 -22.52 -3.01
N ARG A 49 -35.34 -23.22 -2.10
CA ARG A 49 -35.56 -24.67 -1.87
C ARG A 49 -36.03 -24.84 -0.44
N VAL A 50 -37.16 -25.54 -0.29
CA VAL A 50 -37.73 -25.85 1.03
C VAL A 50 -37.86 -27.36 1.18
N LYS A 51 -37.33 -27.88 2.27
CA LYS A 51 -37.51 -29.30 2.66
C LYS A 51 -37.72 -29.36 4.17
N ASN A 52 -38.94 -29.66 4.58
CA ASN A 52 -39.37 -29.57 5.98
C ASN A 52 -39.10 -28.17 6.57
N GLN A 53 -38.32 -28.09 7.65
CA GLN A 53 -37.89 -26.83 8.30
C GLN A 53 -36.60 -26.27 7.76
N TYR A 54 -36.05 -26.82 6.64
CA TYR A 54 -34.83 -26.33 6.00
C TYR A 54 -35.17 -25.47 4.81
N VAL A 55 -34.63 -24.26 4.77
CA VAL A 55 -34.77 -23.31 3.66
C VAL A 55 -33.39 -23.01 3.11
N THR A 56 -33.22 -23.14 1.81
CA THR A 56 -32.03 -22.65 1.10
C THR A 56 -32.47 -21.55 0.15
N LEU A 57 -31.94 -20.37 0.35
CA LEU A 57 -32.19 -19.17 -0.44
C LEU A 57 -30.97 -18.81 -1.30
N TYR A 58 -31.19 -18.51 -2.57
CA TYR A 58 -30.16 -18.02 -3.47
C TYR A 58 -30.53 -16.63 -3.96
N THR A 59 -29.60 -15.68 -3.84
CA THR A 59 -29.78 -14.31 -4.30
C THR A 59 -28.68 -13.91 -5.30
N ASN A 60 -28.86 -12.75 -5.95
CA ASN A 60 -27.76 -12.08 -6.65
C ASN A 60 -26.71 -11.59 -5.62
N LYS A 61 -25.63 -10.93 -6.10
CA LYS A 61 -24.53 -10.45 -5.24
C LYS A 61 -24.90 -9.31 -4.29
N ALA A 62 -26.09 -8.73 -4.37
CA ALA A 62 -26.45 -7.52 -3.62
C ALA A 62 -26.35 -7.66 -2.09
N LEU A 63 -26.55 -8.85 -1.53
CA LEU A 63 -26.34 -9.09 -0.09
C LEU A 63 -24.85 -9.20 0.30
N SER A 64 -23.96 -9.54 -0.64
CA SER A 64 -22.51 -9.67 -0.35
C SER A 64 -21.79 -8.34 -0.22
N VAL A 65 -22.40 -7.25 -0.71
CA VAL A 65 -21.71 -5.94 -0.82
C VAL A 65 -21.83 -5.07 0.42
N VAL A 66 -22.50 -5.54 1.46
CA VAL A 66 -22.64 -4.84 2.74
C VAL A 66 -21.75 -5.46 3.82
N SER A 67 -21.36 -4.66 4.80
CA SER A 67 -20.76 -5.18 6.03
C SER A 67 -21.81 -5.94 6.83
N LEU A 68 -21.43 -7.09 7.38
CA LEU A 68 -22.32 -7.99 8.12
C LEU A 68 -21.67 -8.42 9.43
N ASN A 69 -22.51 -8.51 10.48
CA ASN A 69 -22.16 -9.15 11.73
C ASN A 69 -23.01 -10.40 12.00
N GLU A 70 -22.62 -11.22 12.98
CA GLU A 70 -23.32 -12.47 13.29
C GLU A 70 -24.79 -12.28 13.69
N ASN A 71 -25.11 -11.18 14.39
CA ASN A 71 -26.47 -10.89 14.78
C ASN A 71 -27.35 -10.57 13.57
N GLU A 72 -26.85 -9.75 12.65
CA GLU A 72 -27.56 -9.41 11.42
C GLU A 72 -27.81 -10.64 10.55
N VAL A 73 -26.83 -11.53 10.42
CA VAL A 73 -27.00 -12.79 9.68
C VAL A 73 -28.05 -13.68 10.36
N ARG A 74 -28.05 -13.77 11.68
CA ARG A 74 -29.08 -14.50 12.44
C ARG A 74 -30.46 -13.89 12.23
N ASP A 75 -30.58 -12.58 12.27
CA ASP A 75 -31.84 -11.87 12.12
C ASP A 75 -32.37 -12.00 10.68
N LEU A 76 -31.51 -11.94 9.66
CA LEU A 76 -31.87 -12.24 8.27
C LEU A 76 -32.37 -13.66 8.09
N ARG A 77 -31.73 -14.66 8.69
CA ARG A 77 -32.17 -16.05 8.64
C ARG A 77 -33.52 -16.21 9.32
N THR A 78 -33.72 -15.55 10.45
CA THR A 78 -35.03 -15.56 11.19
C THR A 78 -36.12 -14.90 10.36
N LEU A 79 -35.85 -13.77 9.71
CA LEU A 79 -36.76 -13.07 8.81
C LEU A 79 -37.20 -13.96 7.63
N VAL A 80 -36.21 -14.56 6.96
CA VAL A 80 -36.47 -15.48 5.83
C VAL A 80 -37.29 -16.70 6.28
N SER A 81 -36.99 -17.26 7.47
CA SER A 81 -37.78 -18.35 8.05
C SER A 81 -39.23 -17.93 8.28
N GLN A 82 -39.44 -16.75 8.86
CA GLN A 82 -40.78 -16.22 9.11
C GLN A 82 -41.56 -16.00 7.81
N MET A 83 -40.94 -15.45 6.78
CA MET A 83 -41.57 -15.15 5.49
C MET A 83 -41.89 -16.40 4.68
N ILE A 84 -41.09 -17.47 4.78
CA ILE A 84 -41.25 -18.68 3.96
C ILE A 84 -42.02 -19.79 4.70
N LEU A 85 -41.74 -19.98 5.99
CA LEU A 85 -42.31 -21.09 6.78
C LEU A 85 -43.39 -20.63 7.73
N GLY A 86 -43.66 -19.33 7.86
CA GLY A 86 -44.60 -18.78 8.83
C GLY A 86 -44.15 -18.89 10.29
N ASN A 87 -42.92 -19.30 10.55
CA ASN A 87 -42.34 -19.42 11.89
C ASN A 87 -40.84 -19.02 11.92
N LYS A 88 -40.29 -18.76 13.12
CA LYS A 88 -38.93 -18.30 13.32
C LYS A 88 -37.90 -19.41 13.52
N ASN A 89 -38.33 -20.69 13.52
CA ASN A 89 -37.50 -21.83 13.94
C ASN A 89 -36.93 -22.62 12.77
N GLY A 90 -37.11 -22.15 11.52
CA GLY A 90 -36.52 -22.78 10.34
C GLY A 90 -35.02 -22.67 10.30
N LYS A 91 -34.39 -23.72 9.76
CA LYS A 91 -32.93 -23.70 9.47
C LYS A 91 -32.72 -23.10 8.10
N VAL A 92 -32.29 -21.84 8.08
CA VAL A 92 -32.10 -21.05 6.84
C VAL A 92 -30.64 -20.93 6.47
N THR A 93 -30.35 -21.27 5.22
CA THR A 93 -29.06 -21.02 4.56
C THR A 93 -29.29 -20.03 3.43
N ILE A 94 -28.51 -18.94 3.38
CA ILE A 94 -28.62 -17.90 2.36
C ILE A 94 -27.31 -17.87 1.58
N TYR A 95 -27.40 -18.02 0.26
CA TYR A 95 -26.27 -17.89 -0.65
C TYR A 95 -26.35 -16.60 -1.44
N THR A 96 -25.25 -15.87 -1.49
CA THR A 96 -25.03 -14.64 -2.26
C THR A 96 -23.61 -14.61 -2.78
N ASP A 97 -23.40 -14.21 -4.04
CA ASP A 97 -22.06 -14.17 -4.69
C ASP A 97 -21.26 -15.48 -4.56
N GLY A 98 -21.94 -16.62 -4.52
CA GLY A 98 -21.30 -17.94 -4.39
C GLY A 98 -20.90 -18.34 -2.96
N TYR A 99 -21.16 -17.50 -1.96
CA TYR A 99 -20.84 -17.75 -0.54
C TYR A 99 -22.10 -17.94 0.30
N GLU A 100 -22.01 -18.74 1.34
CA GLU A 100 -22.98 -18.72 2.42
C GLU A 100 -22.80 -17.40 3.20
N ILE A 101 -23.90 -16.69 3.48
CA ILE A 101 -23.86 -15.32 4.03
C ILE A 101 -23.06 -15.22 5.34
N GLY A 102 -23.01 -16.27 6.16
CA GLY A 102 -22.22 -16.32 7.38
C GLY A 102 -20.70 -16.37 7.11
N GLU A 103 -20.27 -16.80 5.92
CA GLU A 103 -18.85 -16.78 5.52
C GLU A 103 -18.40 -15.36 5.22
N LEU A 104 -19.32 -14.46 4.90
CA LEU A 104 -19.09 -13.04 4.59
C LEU A 104 -19.09 -12.14 5.84
N VAL A 105 -19.37 -12.67 7.02
CA VAL A 105 -19.22 -11.93 8.28
C VAL A 105 -17.74 -11.63 8.48
N THR A 106 -17.43 -10.35 8.63
CA THR A 106 -16.05 -9.88 8.83
C THR A 106 -15.46 -10.44 10.12
N SER A 107 -14.16 -10.74 10.13
CA SER A 107 -13.48 -11.38 11.27
C SER A 107 -13.59 -10.58 12.58
N LEU A 108 -13.70 -9.24 12.50
CA LEU A 108 -13.96 -8.38 13.65
C LEU A 108 -15.27 -8.74 14.41
N TYR A 109 -16.25 -9.23 13.67
CA TYR A 109 -17.59 -9.57 14.17
C TYR A 109 -17.82 -11.08 14.33
N ARG A 110 -16.78 -11.89 14.06
CA ARG A 110 -16.79 -13.34 14.14
C ARG A 110 -15.47 -13.87 14.67
N HIS A 111 -15.54 -14.70 15.69
CA HIS A 111 -14.34 -15.37 16.20
C HIS A 111 -13.87 -16.45 15.19
N ARG A 112 -12.85 -16.16 14.42
CA ARG A 112 -12.21 -17.12 13.50
C ARG A 112 -11.19 -17.99 14.22
N ALA A 113 -11.16 -19.27 13.86
CA ALA A 113 -10.10 -20.15 14.27
C ALA A 113 -8.75 -19.65 13.75
N LYS A 114 -7.66 -19.85 14.52
CA LYS A 114 -6.30 -19.40 14.17
C LYS A 114 -5.84 -19.86 12.78
N ASN A 115 -6.24 -21.07 12.36
CA ASN A 115 -5.90 -21.62 11.04
C ASN A 115 -6.63 -20.93 9.87
N ALA A 116 -7.68 -20.16 10.12
CA ALA A 116 -8.40 -19.38 9.12
C ALA A 116 -7.86 -17.94 8.98
N ARG A 117 -6.84 -17.56 9.74
CA ARG A 117 -6.21 -16.23 9.71
C ARG A 117 -5.06 -16.19 8.72
N TYR A 118 -4.83 -15.03 8.11
CA TYR A 118 -3.65 -14.76 7.28
C TYR A 118 -2.49 -14.35 8.19
N THR A 119 -1.78 -15.34 8.71
CA THR A 119 -0.61 -15.11 9.55
C THR A 119 0.63 -15.63 8.84
N LEU A 120 1.63 -14.78 8.69
CA LEU A 120 2.94 -15.15 8.19
C LEU A 120 3.86 -15.47 9.37
N PRO A 121 4.81 -16.42 9.25
CA PRO A 121 5.85 -16.62 10.22
C PRO A 121 6.62 -15.31 10.50
N ALA A 122 7.07 -15.12 11.73
CA ALA A 122 7.88 -13.96 12.09
C ALA A 122 9.20 -13.98 11.33
N THR A 123 9.54 -12.87 10.71
CA THR A 123 10.80 -12.66 9.99
C THR A 123 11.47 -11.39 10.50
N THR A 124 12.79 -11.28 10.34
CA THR A 124 13.47 -10.00 10.58
C THR A 124 12.97 -8.97 9.57
N GLN A 125 12.56 -7.82 10.07
CA GLN A 125 12.08 -6.71 9.25
C GLN A 125 13.13 -6.29 8.22
N TRP A 126 12.69 -5.82 7.06
CA TRP A 126 13.61 -5.42 5.99
C TRP A 126 14.50 -4.25 6.41
N VAL A 127 13.88 -3.14 6.86
CA VAL A 127 14.58 -1.94 7.34
C VAL A 127 14.10 -1.61 8.75
N THR A 128 15.03 -1.41 9.67
CA THR A 128 14.74 -1.00 11.05
C THR A 128 15.59 0.21 11.42
N ASN A 129 14.96 1.34 11.74
CA ASN A 129 15.66 2.49 12.32
C ASN A 129 16.04 2.16 13.77
N THR A 130 17.34 1.96 14.02
CA THR A 130 17.88 1.58 15.34
C THR A 130 18.18 2.80 16.23
N SER A 131 18.05 4.02 15.70
CA SER A 131 18.18 5.26 16.47
C SER A 131 16.88 5.72 17.11
N ARG A 132 15.73 5.14 16.75
CA ARG A 132 14.44 5.51 17.36
C ARG A 132 14.42 5.25 18.85
N PRO A 133 14.03 6.22 19.71
CA PRO A 133 13.99 6.07 21.15
C PRO A 133 12.73 5.35 21.66
N TYR A 134 11.99 4.71 20.78
CA TYR A 134 10.77 3.98 21.11
C TYR A 134 10.66 2.66 20.34
N ASN A 135 9.76 1.82 20.81
CA ASN A 135 9.47 0.53 20.21
C ASN A 135 7.99 0.45 19.84
N ALA A 136 7.71 0.12 18.58
CA ALA A 136 6.37 0.02 18.02
C ALA A 136 5.75 -1.40 18.11
N LYS A 137 6.16 -2.23 19.08
CA LYS A 137 5.71 -3.63 19.23
C LYS A 137 4.18 -3.83 19.26
N GLN A 138 3.44 -2.83 19.73
CA GLN A 138 1.98 -2.85 19.78
C GLN A 138 1.31 -2.30 18.52
N GLY A 139 2.09 -1.97 17.50
CA GLY A 139 1.60 -1.44 16.24
C GLY A 139 1.78 -2.41 15.09
N LEU A 140 2.52 -1.95 14.08
CA LEU A 140 2.80 -2.67 12.84
C LEU A 140 4.26 -3.14 12.75
N ASP A 141 4.94 -3.29 13.88
CA ASP A 141 6.33 -3.75 13.93
C ASP A 141 6.48 -5.10 13.21
N GLY A 142 7.50 -5.22 12.36
CA GLY A 142 7.74 -6.40 11.53
C GLY A 142 6.75 -6.58 10.38
N LYS A 143 5.89 -5.60 10.07
CA LYS A 143 4.94 -5.68 8.95
C LYS A 143 5.47 -4.95 7.73
N HIS A 144 5.21 -5.52 6.54
CA HIS A 144 5.54 -4.96 5.25
C HIS A 144 4.25 -4.71 4.48
N ILE A 145 4.02 -3.48 4.03
CA ILE A 145 2.80 -3.05 3.35
C ILE A 145 3.20 -2.43 2.01
N ALA A 146 2.66 -2.95 0.92
CA ALA A 146 2.78 -2.32 -0.39
C ALA A 146 1.62 -1.36 -0.59
N MET A 147 1.89 -0.14 -1.06
CA MET A 147 0.82 0.82 -1.36
C MET A 147 1.22 1.85 -2.38
N TRP A 148 0.24 2.44 -3.02
CA TRP A 148 0.43 3.54 -3.98
C TRP A 148 -0.76 4.48 -4.02
N GLY A 149 -0.47 5.74 -4.36
CA GLY A 149 -1.47 6.77 -4.62
C GLY A 149 -1.75 6.85 -6.12
N SER A 150 -2.81 6.18 -6.56
CA SER A 150 -3.35 6.28 -7.92
C SER A 150 -2.31 6.00 -9.04
N HIS A 151 -2.21 6.89 -10.02
CA HIS A 151 -1.44 6.73 -11.26
C HIS A 151 -0.19 7.63 -11.27
N GLY A 152 0.13 8.18 -12.42
CA GLY A 152 1.17 9.16 -12.68
C GLY A 152 1.13 9.54 -14.15
N GLN A 153 2.03 10.39 -14.60
CA GLN A 153 2.16 10.65 -16.03
C GLN A 153 2.76 9.45 -16.76
N TYR A 154 2.19 9.14 -17.92
CA TYR A 154 2.64 8.07 -18.80
C TYR A 154 2.87 8.59 -20.23
N PHE A 155 3.69 7.87 -20.98
CA PHE A 155 3.87 8.11 -22.40
C PHE A 155 2.71 7.49 -23.17
N HIS A 156 2.04 8.27 -24.00
CA HIS A 156 0.94 7.82 -24.83
C HIS A 156 1.46 7.62 -26.26
N GLN A 157 1.70 6.38 -26.64
CA GLN A 157 2.31 6.02 -27.90
C GLN A 157 1.59 6.63 -29.12
N PRO A 158 0.24 6.59 -29.24
CA PRO A 158 -0.44 7.13 -30.44
C PRO A 158 -0.21 8.62 -30.67
N THR A 159 0.05 9.41 -29.63
CA THR A 159 0.27 10.86 -29.77
C THR A 159 1.71 11.27 -29.44
N GLU A 160 2.61 10.33 -29.21
CA GLU A 160 4.02 10.56 -28.88
C GLU A 160 4.22 11.60 -27.76
N SER A 161 3.37 11.54 -26.72
CA SER A 161 3.38 12.57 -25.70
C SER A 161 3.17 12.04 -24.30
N TRP A 162 3.86 12.64 -23.35
CA TRP A 162 3.64 12.42 -21.94
C TRP A 162 2.35 13.12 -21.50
N ARG A 163 1.49 12.41 -20.78
CA ARG A 163 0.21 12.92 -20.31
C ARG A 163 -0.22 12.32 -18.98
N TRP A 164 -1.14 12.99 -18.32
CA TRP A 164 -1.85 12.43 -17.18
C TRP A 164 -2.78 11.29 -17.62
N GLN A 165 -2.96 10.30 -16.77
CA GLN A 165 -3.95 9.25 -17.01
C GLN A 165 -5.38 9.76 -16.85
N ARG A 166 -5.57 10.79 -16.05
CA ARG A 166 -6.88 11.41 -15.80
C ARG A 166 -6.89 12.88 -16.15
N ALA A 167 -8.08 13.37 -16.46
CA ALA A 167 -8.28 14.79 -16.77
C ALA A 167 -8.03 15.66 -15.52
N LYS A 168 -7.45 16.84 -15.75
CA LYS A 168 -7.30 17.85 -14.71
C LYS A 168 -8.65 18.52 -14.42
N VAL A 169 -9.13 18.43 -13.18
CA VAL A 169 -10.39 19.02 -12.72
C VAL A 169 -10.14 19.73 -11.39
N TRP A 170 -10.81 20.86 -11.15
CA TRP A 170 -10.70 21.63 -9.88
C TRP A 170 -9.26 21.98 -9.52
N THR A 171 -8.43 22.34 -10.51
CA THR A 171 -7.00 22.63 -10.34
C THR A 171 -6.14 21.44 -9.87
N THR A 172 -6.70 20.25 -9.82
CA THR A 172 -5.99 19.00 -9.42
C THR A 172 -6.15 17.92 -10.49
N VAL A 173 -5.40 16.84 -10.34
CA VAL A 173 -5.49 15.63 -11.14
C VAL A 173 -5.41 14.42 -10.21
N GLU A 174 -6.21 13.39 -10.47
CA GLU A 174 -6.24 12.20 -9.61
C GLU A 174 -4.83 11.60 -9.44
N ASP A 175 -4.04 11.59 -10.51
CA ASP A 175 -2.67 11.06 -10.56
C ASP A 175 -1.73 11.62 -9.48
N LEU A 176 -1.99 12.81 -8.95
CA LEU A 176 -1.26 13.42 -7.84
C LEU A 176 -2.11 13.65 -6.60
N TYR A 177 -3.44 13.73 -6.77
CA TYR A 177 -4.32 14.10 -5.67
C TYR A 177 -4.23 13.12 -4.50
N THR A 178 -4.21 11.82 -4.79
CA THR A 178 -4.14 10.77 -3.76
C THR A 178 -2.81 10.77 -3.00
N THR A 179 -1.71 11.25 -3.61
CA THR A 179 -0.42 11.39 -2.94
C THR A 179 -0.48 12.42 -1.80
N SER A 180 -1.43 13.38 -1.85
CA SER A 180 -1.65 14.36 -0.79
C SER A 180 -2.27 13.79 0.50
N TYR A 181 -2.74 12.56 0.48
CA TYR A 181 -3.16 11.79 1.65
C TYR A 181 -2.04 10.84 2.10
N THR A 182 -1.43 10.15 1.13
CA THR A 182 -0.50 9.07 1.44
C THR A 182 0.82 9.61 1.97
N MET A 183 1.46 10.54 1.27
CA MET A 183 2.82 10.99 1.59
C MET A 183 2.89 11.82 2.88
N PRO A 184 2.04 12.84 3.12
CA PRO A 184 2.15 13.63 4.34
C PRO A 184 1.51 12.98 5.58
N PHE A 185 0.64 11.98 5.41
CA PHE A 185 -0.15 11.45 6.52
C PHE A 185 -0.07 9.91 6.65
N LEU A 186 -0.60 9.14 5.68
CA LEU A 186 -0.77 7.70 5.84
C LEU A 186 0.57 6.96 5.98
N VAL A 187 1.52 7.22 5.10
CA VAL A 187 2.84 6.58 5.12
C VAL A 187 3.57 6.86 6.42
N PRO A 188 3.70 8.13 6.89
CA PRO A 188 4.27 8.40 8.21
C PRO A 188 3.54 7.71 9.38
N MET A 189 2.21 7.63 9.35
CA MET A 189 1.46 6.93 10.40
C MET A 189 1.79 5.43 10.44
N LEU A 190 1.86 4.78 9.27
CA LEU A 190 2.22 3.36 9.17
C LEU A 190 3.67 3.11 9.60
N GLU A 191 4.62 3.94 9.15
CA GLU A 191 6.04 3.82 9.49
C GLU A 191 6.33 4.15 10.95
N ASN A 192 5.63 5.12 11.53
CA ASN A 192 5.71 5.41 12.96
C ASN A 192 5.14 4.27 13.82
N ALA A 193 4.15 3.52 13.30
CA ALA A 193 3.65 2.30 13.92
C ALA A 193 4.60 1.09 13.74
N GLY A 194 5.70 1.23 13.01
CA GLY A 194 6.73 0.21 12.83
C GLY A 194 6.66 -0.56 11.51
N ALA A 195 5.72 -0.24 10.60
CA ALA A 195 5.67 -0.88 9.29
C ALA A 195 6.84 -0.46 8.40
N VAL A 196 7.24 -1.34 7.48
CA VAL A 196 7.97 -0.95 6.27
C VAL A 196 6.96 -0.75 5.15
N VAL A 197 6.89 0.46 4.61
CA VAL A 197 5.99 0.81 3.52
C VAL A 197 6.78 0.84 2.22
N VAL A 198 6.36 0.06 1.22
CA VAL A 198 6.97 0.02 -0.10
C VAL A 198 6.02 0.62 -1.14
N GLN A 199 6.58 1.36 -2.08
CA GLN A 199 5.82 2.07 -3.10
C GLN A 199 6.44 1.85 -4.49
N PRO A 200 5.61 1.67 -5.54
CA PRO A 200 6.08 1.50 -6.92
C PRO A 200 6.31 2.84 -7.63
N ARG A 201 6.45 3.93 -6.90
CA ARG A 201 6.72 5.28 -7.40
C ARG A 201 7.74 5.97 -6.51
N GLU A 202 8.47 6.95 -7.07
CA GLU A 202 9.40 7.78 -6.31
C GLU A 202 8.66 8.52 -5.18
N ARG A 203 9.22 8.49 -3.99
CA ARG A 203 8.66 9.11 -2.78
C ARG A 203 9.09 10.55 -2.60
N ASP A 204 10.29 10.90 -3.11
CA ASP A 204 10.89 12.21 -2.94
C ASP A 204 10.39 13.19 -4.01
N THR A 205 9.97 14.36 -3.58
CA THR A 205 9.61 15.46 -4.47
C THR A 205 10.80 16.30 -4.90
N GLN A 206 12.01 16.03 -4.37
CA GLN A 206 13.26 16.68 -4.74
C GLN A 206 13.59 16.41 -6.19
N THR A 207 13.85 17.45 -6.94
CA THR A 207 14.21 17.36 -8.37
C THR A 207 15.69 17.07 -8.60
N TYR A 208 16.53 17.34 -7.60
CA TYR A 208 17.94 16.99 -7.63
C TYR A 208 18.11 15.52 -7.19
N GLU A 209 19.06 14.87 -7.84
CA GLU A 209 19.46 13.50 -7.51
C GLU A 209 20.96 13.35 -7.66
N GLU A 210 21.56 12.62 -6.75
CA GLU A 210 22.91 12.10 -6.91
C GLU A 210 22.95 10.65 -6.49
N VAL A 211 23.59 9.84 -7.32
CA VAL A 211 23.87 8.44 -7.00
C VAL A 211 25.38 8.29 -6.85
N VAL A 212 25.81 7.88 -5.68
CA VAL A 212 27.22 7.55 -5.40
C VAL A 212 27.34 6.04 -5.48
N ASP A 213 28.11 5.56 -6.44
CA ASP A 213 28.37 4.15 -6.70
C ASP A 213 29.46 3.59 -5.77
N ASP A 214 29.57 2.27 -5.59
CA ASP A 214 30.58 1.64 -4.75
C ASP A 214 32.01 1.94 -5.21
N VAL A 215 32.23 2.10 -6.53
CA VAL A 215 33.52 2.51 -7.12
C VAL A 215 33.94 3.95 -6.78
N GLN A 216 32.98 4.80 -6.41
CA GLN A 216 33.19 6.19 -5.99
C GLN A 216 33.30 6.32 -4.47
N ALA A 217 32.85 5.31 -3.74
CA ALA A 217 32.84 5.30 -2.29
C ALA A 217 34.24 5.18 -1.71
N THR A 218 34.47 5.76 -0.53
CA THR A 218 35.74 5.65 0.18
C THR A 218 35.70 4.52 1.19
N GLN A 219 36.71 3.65 1.15
CA GLN A 219 36.81 2.54 2.10
C GLN A 219 37.72 2.92 3.28
N GLN A 220 37.24 2.66 4.49
CA GLN A 220 38.08 2.69 5.71
C GLN A 220 38.25 1.24 6.20
N GLY A 221 39.52 0.86 6.43
CA GLY A 221 39.84 -0.55 6.67
C GLY A 221 40.00 -1.34 5.37
N SER A 222 40.12 -2.65 5.44
CA SER A 222 40.41 -3.50 4.29
C SER A 222 39.40 -4.57 4.01
N ALA A 223 38.14 -4.31 4.33
CA ALA A 223 37.13 -5.36 4.42
C ALA A 223 36.37 -5.63 3.14
N PHE A 224 36.16 -4.61 2.29
CA PHE A 224 35.35 -4.75 1.10
C PHE A 224 36.20 -5.05 -0.14
N SER A 225 35.72 -5.96 -0.97
CA SER A 225 36.25 -6.25 -2.30
C SER A 225 35.15 -6.21 -3.33
N GLN A 226 35.48 -5.71 -4.52
CA GLN A 226 34.56 -5.68 -5.64
C GLN A 226 34.21 -7.10 -6.11
N ALA A 227 32.96 -7.36 -6.36
CA ALA A 227 32.47 -8.63 -6.90
C ALA A 227 32.33 -8.58 -8.42
N ALA A 228 32.44 -9.74 -9.07
CA ALA A 228 32.35 -9.85 -10.51
C ALA A 228 30.92 -9.80 -11.07
N ASP A 229 29.92 -10.01 -10.22
CA ASP A 229 28.50 -10.00 -10.61
C ASP A 229 27.98 -8.59 -10.84
N ALA A 230 26.88 -8.49 -11.60
CA ALA A 230 26.23 -7.22 -11.92
C ALA A 230 25.63 -6.51 -10.68
N GLY A 231 25.86 -5.22 -10.61
CA GLY A 231 25.28 -4.24 -9.69
C GLY A 231 24.79 -3.01 -10.42
N TRP A 232 24.66 -1.90 -9.71
CA TRP A 232 24.30 -0.60 -10.28
C TRP A 232 25.36 -0.08 -11.23
N ALA A 233 24.90 0.59 -12.29
CA ALA A 233 25.74 1.48 -13.12
C ALA A 233 24.92 2.71 -13.49
N THR A 234 25.49 3.88 -13.32
CA THR A 234 24.87 5.13 -13.76
C THR A 234 24.63 5.09 -15.27
N PRO A 235 23.39 5.28 -15.74
CA PRO A 235 23.11 5.37 -17.18
C PRO A 235 23.87 6.55 -17.80
N GLU A 236 24.46 6.35 -18.99
CA GLU A 236 25.22 7.40 -19.68
C GLU A 236 24.36 8.62 -20.03
N THR A 237 23.07 8.40 -20.37
CA THR A 237 22.11 9.46 -20.70
C THR A 237 20.76 9.21 -20.06
N HIS A 238 20.05 8.20 -20.53
CA HIS A 238 18.72 7.79 -20.06
C HIS A 238 18.53 6.28 -20.25
N LEU A 239 17.53 5.73 -19.58
CA LEU A 239 17.20 4.32 -19.71
C LEU A 239 16.29 4.12 -20.93
N LEU A 240 16.76 3.32 -21.88
CA LEU A 240 15.93 2.81 -22.98
C LEU A 240 15.15 1.56 -22.53
N GLU A 241 14.23 1.13 -23.37
CA GLU A 241 13.42 -0.07 -23.15
C GLU A 241 14.30 -1.29 -22.82
N GLY A 242 13.89 -2.05 -21.81
CA GLY A 242 14.59 -3.25 -21.37
C GLY A 242 15.89 -2.98 -20.59
N HIS A 243 16.36 -1.74 -20.52
CA HIS A 243 17.54 -1.41 -19.74
C HIS A 243 17.24 -1.52 -18.24
N ASN A 244 18.07 -2.26 -17.53
CA ASN A 244 18.06 -2.36 -16.07
C ASN A 244 19.41 -1.85 -15.53
N PRO A 245 19.43 -0.77 -14.74
CA PRO A 245 20.68 -0.20 -14.25
C PRO A 245 21.43 -1.08 -13.25
N PHE A 246 20.75 -2.06 -12.62
CA PHE A 246 21.35 -2.97 -11.65
C PHE A 246 21.99 -4.23 -12.29
N THR A 247 22.13 -4.27 -13.60
CA THR A 247 22.71 -5.42 -14.30
C THR A 247 24.01 -5.13 -15.03
N LYS A 248 24.50 -3.90 -14.96
CA LYS A 248 25.65 -3.44 -15.78
C LYS A 248 26.88 -3.02 -14.97
N GLY A 249 26.71 -2.79 -13.67
CA GLY A 249 27.78 -2.38 -12.76
C GLY A 249 28.35 -3.53 -11.94
N HIS A 250 28.90 -3.15 -10.82
CA HIS A 250 29.47 -4.05 -9.83
C HIS A 250 28.80 -3.78 -8.48
N TYR A 251 29.10 -4.62 -7.51
CA TYR A 251 28.84 -4.34 -6.10
C TYR A 251 30.06 -4.75 -5.28
N SER A 252 30.21 -4.17 -4.12
CA SER A 252 31.24 -4.55 -3.16
C SER A 252 30.70 -5.49 -2.10
N GLN A 253 31.51 -6.45 -1.67
CA GLN A 253 31.17 -7.37 -0.60
C GLN A 253 32.29 -7.44 0.42
N GLU A 254 31.91 -7.55 1.69
CA GLU A 254 32.86 -7.85 2.73
C GLU A 254 33.29 -9.32 2.66
N THR A 255 34.61 -9.55 2.58
CA THR A 255 35.14 -10.90 2.73
C THR A 255 35.31 -11.19 4.22
N LEU A 256 34.41 -11.94 4.77
CA LEU A 256 34.38 -12.23 6.21
C LEU A 256 35.61 -12.99 6.66
N GLY A 257 36.40 -12.36 7.47
CA GLY A 257 37.50 -12.93 8.25
C GLY A 257 37.37 -12.47 9.69
N ASN A 258 37.73 -13.31 10.63
CA ASN A 258 37.66 -13.09 12.07
C ASN A 258 38.28 -11.75 12.54
N LYS A 259 37.63 -10.63 12.48
CA LYS A 259 37.98 -9.33 13.09
C LYS A 259 38.23 -8.13 12.18
N VAL A 260 37.95 -8.18 10.90
CA VAL A 260 38.10 -6.97 10.08
C VAL A 260 36.89 -6.09 10.26
N LYS A 261 37.07 -4.93 10.86
CA LYS A 261 36.07 -3.85 10.87
C LYS A 261 36.42 -2.93 9.73
N GLY A 262 35.60 -2.95 8.70
CA GLY A 262 35.68 -2.02 7.58
C GLY A 262 34.41 -1.20 7.49
N GLU A 263 34.49 -0.07 6.84
CA GLU A 263 33.37 0.81 6.54
C GLU A 263 33.50 1.30 5.11
N MET A 264 32.41 1.26 4.37
CA MET A 264 32.29 1.87 3.05
C MET A 264 31.45 3.15 3.21
N LYS A 265 32.01 4.29 2.76
CA LYS A 265 31.43 5.62 2.94
C LYS A 265 31.09 6.23 1.59
N TYR A 266 29.83 6.60 1.42
CA TYR A 266 29.23 7.22 0.24
C TYR A 266 28.99 8.70 0.54
N THR A 267 29.73 9.59 -0.06
CA THR A 267 29.69 11.02 0.20
C THR A 267 29.18 11.75 -1.04
N PRO A 268 27.93 12.28 -1.01
CA PRO A 268 27.40 13.01 -2.15
C PRO A 268 27.91 14.46 -2.18
N SER A 269 27.81 15.08 -3.35
CA SER A 269 28.02 16.51 -3.59
C SER A 269 26.66 17.20 -3.80
N LEU A 270 25.91 17.43 -2.73
CA LEU A 270 24.55 17.95 -2.77
C LEU A 270 24.48 19.44 -2.42
N PRO A 271 23.63 20.23 -3.10
CA PRO A 271 23.14 21.49 -2.53
C PRO A 271 22.45 21.28 -1.17
N ALA A 272 22.40 22.33 -0.36
CA ALA A 272 21.59 22.27 0.87
C ALA A 272 20.13 22.02 0.55
N GLY A 273 19.50 21.07 1.27
CA GLY A 273 18.11 20.67 1.06
C GLY A 273 17.74 19.37 1.77
N ASP A 274 16.48 18.96 1.62
CA ASP A 274 15.97 17.68 2.12
C ASP A 274 15.99 16.64 0.98
N TYR A 275 16.55 15.47 1.26
CA TYR A 275 16.71 14.39 0.28
C TYR A 275 16.34 13.05 0.88
N ALA A 276 15.54 12.29 0.15
CA ALA A 276 15.35 10.88 0.44
C ALA A 276 16.65 10.12 0.19
N VAL A 277 16.99 9.24 1.11
CA VAL A 277 18.16 8.37 1.03
C VAL A 277 17.73 6.94 0.75
N TYR A 278 18.29 6.38 -0.32
CA TYR A 278 18.11 4.98 -0.70
C TYR A 278 19.46 4.28 -0.77
N VAL A 279 19.49 3.03 -0.38
CA VAL A 279 20.67 2.17 -0.51
C VAL A 279 20.36 1.00 -1.41
N SER A 280 21.39 0.47 -2.06
CA SER A 280 21.29 -0.79 -2.81
C SER A 280 22.40 -1.76 -2.37
N TYR A 281 22.13 -3.05 -2.61
CA TYR A 281 23.02 -4.15 -2.31
C TYR A 281 22.63 -5.40 -3.11
N LYS A 282 23.47 -6.42 -3.11
CA LYS A 282 23.16 -7.74 -3.67
C LYS A 282 22.70 -8.70 -2.56
N THR A 283 21.57 -9.37 -2.75
CA THR A 283 21.19 -10.48 -1.89
C THR A 283 21.94 -11.74 -2.30
N LEU A 284 22.65 -12.34 -1.35
CA LEU A 284 23.39 -13.60 -1.50
C LEU A 284 22.84 -14.65 -0.53
N PRO A 285 23.05 -15.95 -0.79
CA PRO A 285 22.57 -17.01 0.10
C PRO A 285 23.04 -16.89 1.56
N ASN A 286 24.20 -16.27 1.80
CA ASN A 286 24.79 -16.03 3.10
C ASN A 286 24.76 -14.56 3.53
N SER A 287 23.93 -13.73 2.92
CA SER A 287 23.76 -12.33 3.33
C SER A 287 23.33 -12.20 4.79
N THR A 288 23.82 -11.16 5.46
CA THR A 288 23.40 -10.84 6.83
C THR A 288 21.96 -10.32 6.88
N SER A 289 21.28 -10.58 7.99
CA SER A 289 19.99 -9.95 8.31
C SER A 289 20.12 -8.63 9.07
N LYS A 290 21.34 -8.11 9.28
CA LYS A 290 21.63 -6.98 10.18
C LYS A 290 22.76 -6.08 9.68
N ALA A 291 22.80 -5.79 8.35
CA ALA A 291 23.75 -4.81 7.83
C ALA A 291 23.53 -3.44 8.48
N GLN A 292 24.59 -2.82 9.00
CA GLN A 292 24.50 -1.57 9.74
C GLN A 292 24.78 -0.40 8.80
N TYR A 293 23.77 0.40 8.54
CA TYR A 293 23.87 1.66 7.79
C TYR A 293 23.81 2.85 8.75
N THR A 294 24.62 3.86 8.46
CA THR A 294 24.62 5.14 9.14
C THR A 294 24.38 6.25 8.13
N VAL A 295 23.36 7.05 8.34
CA VAL A 295 23.16 8.31 7.62
C VAL A 295 23.67 9.44 8.49
N MET A 296 24.66 10.19 7.99
CA MET A 296 25.17 11.41 8.59
C MET A 296 24.56 12.60 7.85
N HIS A 297 23.80 13.43 8.54
CA HIS A 297 22.99 14.51 7.95
C HIS A 297 23.09 15.77 8.81
N LYS A 298 23.69 16.83 8.26
CA LYS A 298 23.97 18.11 8.97
C LYS A 298 24.55 17.91 10.37
N GLY A 299 25.50 16.97 10.51
CA GLY A 299 26.15 16.65 11.78
C GLY A 299 25.34 15.74 12.72
N GLN A 300 24.12 15.38 12.39
CA GLN A 300 23.34 14.38 13.12
C GLN A 300 23.58 12.98 12.55
N LYS A 301 23.37 11.95 13.37
CA LYS A 301 23.61 10.57 13.02
C LYS A 301 22.36 9.73 13.23
N THR A 302 21.83 9.15 12.16
CA THR A 302 20.74 8.16 12.23
C THR A 302 21.22 6.81 11.72
N THR A 303 20.91 5.73 12.46
CA THR A 303 21.39 4.37 12.16
C THR A 303 20.26 3.43 11.83
N PHE A 304 20.56 2.49 10.92
CA PHE A 304 19.60 1.50 10.44
C PHE A 304 20.22 0.10 10.46
N SER A 305 19.38 -0.89 10.71
CA SER A 305 19.67 -2.29 10.45
C SER A 305 18.89 -2.73 9.21
N VAL A 306 19.58 -3.22 8.19
CA VAL A 306 18.97 -3.68 6.93
C VAL A 306 19.17 -5.18 6.79
N ASN A 307 18.06 -5.89 6.56
CA ASN A 307 18.06 -7.32 6.29
C ASN A 307 18.36 -7.58 4.82
N GLN A 308 19.61 -7.89 4.50
CA GLN A 308 20.07 -8.12 3.12
C GLN A 308 19.70 -9.51 2.56
N LYS A 309 18.97 -10.35 3.33
CA LYS A 309 18.39 -11.61 2.83
C LYS A 309 17.17 -11.39 1.93
N MET A 310 16.75 -10.15 1.75
CA MET A 310 15.64 -9.73 0.89
C MET A 310 15.94 -8.36 0.24
N GLY A 311 15.27 -8.02 -0.84
CA GLY A 311 15.30 -6.70 -1.46
C GLY A 311 16.61 -6.29 -2.14
N GLY A 312 17.48 -7.25 -2.50
CA GLY A 312 18.69 -6.93 -3.25
C GLY A 312 18.44 -6.58 -4.72
N GLY A 313 19.26 -5.70 -5.30
CA GLY A 313 19.16 -5.26 -6.70
C GLY A 313 18.03 -4.25 -6.94
N THR A 314 17.67 -3.46 -5.93
CA THR A 314 16.70 -2.37 -6.03
C THR A 314 17.01 -1.27 -5.02
N TRP A 315 16.32 -0.13 -5.13
CA TRP A 315 16.41 0.97 -4.18
C TRP A 315 15.65 0.69 -2.89
N VAL A 316 16.35 0.74 -1.75
CA VAL A 316 15.82 0.51 -0.40
C VAL A 316 15.80 1.83 0.35
N TYR A 317 14.63 2.37 0.61
CA TYR A 317 14.44 3.64 1.31
C TYR A 317 14.81 3.54 2.79
N LEU A 318 15.65 4.46 3.26
CA LEU A 318 16.00 4.59 4.68
C LEU A 318 15.25 5.73 5.38
N GLY A 319 15.09 6.87 4.73
CA GLY A 319 14.47 8.07 5.29
C GLY A 319 14.72 9.29 4.42
N THR A 320 14.10 10.41 4.77
CA THR A 320 14.39 11.72 4.19
C THR A 320 15.12 12.56 5.24
N PHE A 321 16.25 13.18 4.85
CA PHE A 321 17.16 13.88 5.75
C PHE A 321 17.59 15.23 5.18
N ALA A 322 17.86 16.20 6.06
CA ALA A 322 18.41 17.48 5.67
C ALA A 322 19.92 17.38 5.48
N PHE A 323 20.42 17.91 4.36
CA PHE A 323 21.85 18.02 4.05
C PHE A 323 22.23 19.49 3.88
N ASP A 324 23.47 19.86 4.21
CA ASP A 324 23.98 21.23 4.13
C ASP A 324 25.10 21.43 3.09
N GLY A 325 25.42 20.37 2.36
CA GLY A 325 26.48 20.38 1.33
C GLY A 325 27.90 20.17 1.88
N ASP A 326 28.11 20.06 3.20
CA ASP A 326 29.43 19.77 3.78
C ASP A 326 29.67 18.23 3.78
N ALA A 327 30.62 17.80 2.96
CA ALA A 327 31.02 16.39 2.83
C ALA A 327 31.45 15.71 4.15
N ASN A 328 31.86 16.48 5.17
CA ASN A 328 32.20 15.92 6.47
C ASN A 328 30.96 15.58 7.32
N ASN A 329 29.86 16.29 7.07
CA ASN A 329 28.61 16.20 7.82
C ASN A 329 27.51 15.46 7.06
N ASN A 330 27.75 15.08 5.81
CA ASN A 330 26.75 14.51 4.91
C ASN A 330 27.30 13.29 4.18
N TYR A 331 26.89 12.10 4.60
CA TYR A 331 27.28 10.85 3.94
C TYR A 331 26.40 9.68 4.42
N VAL A 332 26.43 8.60 3.69
CA VAL A 332 25.95 7.30 4.16
C VAL A 332 27.14 6.37 4.30
N SER A 333 27.18 5.60 5.37
CA SER A 333 28.17 4.53 5.49
C SER A 333 27.52 3.19 5.80
N VAL A 334 28.14 2.12 5.35
CA VAL A 334 27.79 0.75 5.71
C VAL A 334 28.98 0.09 6.39
N ALA A 335 28.73 -0.42 7.60
CA ALA A 335 29.76 -1.10 8.39
C ALA A 335 29.62 -2.61 8.25
N THR A 336 30.74 -3.29 8.47
CA THR A 336 30.82 -4.76 8.46
C THR A 336 30.04 -5.38 9.59
N ALA A 337 29.40 -6.53 9.32
CA ALA A 337 28.71 -7.31 10.35
C ALA A 337 29.73 -8.10 11.21
N ALA A 338 29.49 -8.16 12.51
CA ALA A 338 30.41 -8.79 13.47
C ALA A 338 30.44 -10.33 13.44
N ASN A 339 29.63 -11.01 12.63
CA ASN A 339 29.47 -12.47 12.66
C ASN A 339 30.17 -13.15 11.47
N GLY A 340 31.24 -13.87 11.74
CA GLY A 340 32.17 -14.48 10.78
C GLY A 340 31.64 -15.52 9.78
N LYS A 341 30.34 -15.61 9.50
CA LYS A 341 29.76 -16.51 8.49
C LYS A 341 28.80 -15.81 7.53
N GLU A 342 28.34 -14.60 7.84
CA GLU A 342 27.43 -13.84 7.00
C GLU A 342 28.19 -12.76 6.23
N VAL A 343 27.66 -12.36 5.08
CA VAL A 343 28.26 -11.36 4.19
C VAL A 343 27.42 -10.08 4.22
N VAL A 344 28.09 -8.94 4.30
CA VAL A 344 27.52 -7.63 3.96
C VAL A 344 27.89 -7.32 2.51
N THR A 345 26.89 -6.93 1.72
CA THR A 345 27.10 -6.40 0.38
C THR A 345 26.68 -4.93 0.34
N THR A 346 27.27 -4.17 -0.54
CA THR A 346 26.92 -2.76 -0.77
C THR A 346 27.17 -2.42 -2.23
N ASP A 347 26.34 -1.56 -2.80
CA ASP A 347 26.36 -1.25 -4.22
C ASP A 347 26.38 0.28 -4.38
N ALA A 348 25.23 0.92 -4.54
CA ALA A 348 25.13 2.35 -4.67
C ALA A 348 24.24 2.97 -3.60
N VAL A 349 24.40 4.27 -3.36
CA VAL A 349 23.54 5.08 -2.51
C VAL A 349 22.97 6.24 -3.31
N LYS A 350 21.65 6.34 -3.36
CA LYS A 350 20.90 7.40 -4.03
C LYS A 350 20.42 8.44 -3.03
N PHE A 351 20.63 9.71 -3.36
CA PHE A 351 20.17 10.87 -2.63
C PHE A 351 19.24 11.70 -3.51
N GLY A 352 18.01 11.93 -3.07
CA GLY A 352 16.99 12.70 -3.78
C GLY A 352 16.14 11.91 -4.77
N GLY A 353 15.11 12.56 -5.29
CA GLY A 353 14.13 11.97 -6.22
C GLY A 353 14.56 12.02 -7.67
N GLY A 354 15.08 13.17 -8.10
CA GLY A 354 15.55 13.39 -9.45
C GLY A 354 14.46 13.62 -10.50
N MET A 355 14.92 13.76 -11.73
CA MET A 355 14.09 13.89 -12.92
C MET A 355 13.87 12.53 -13.57
N GLY A 356 12.76 12.38 -14.30
CA GLY A 356 12.49 11.17 -15.06
C GLY A 356 13.59 10.86 -16.05
N SER A 357 14.12 9.64 -16.00
CA SER A 357 15.28 9.18 -16.77
C SER A 357 14.97 8.02 -17.72
N VAL A 358 13.71 7.54 -17.74
CA VAL A 358 13.26 6.52 -18.69
C VAL A 358 12.76 7.22 -19.95
N ALA A 359 13.39 6.93 -21.08
CA ALA A 359 13.00 7.48 -22.37
C ALA A 359 12.04 6.55 -23.10
N ARG A 360 11.08 7.16 -23.81
CA ARG A 360 10.09 6.47 -24.61
C ARG A 360 10.12 7.01 -26.04
N TYR A 361 9.70 6.18 -26.96
CA TYR A 361 9.59 6.48 -28.38
C TYR A 361 8.29 5.91 -28.94
N LYS A 362 7.86 6.41 -30.10
CA LYS A 362 6.68 5.88 -30.78
C LYS A 362 6.91 4.44 -31.19
N GLN A 363 5.94 3.60 -30.89
CA GLN A 363 5.87 2.26 -31.46
C GLN A 363 5.28 2.32 -32.87
N PRO A 364 5.66 1.44 -33.79
CA PRO A 364 5.06 1.37 -35.14
C PRO A 364 3.52 1.22 -35.05
N ASP A 365 2.80 1.88 -35.97
CA ASP A 365 1.33 1.93 -36.00
C ASP A 365 0.65 0.54 -36.06
N SER A 366 1.41 -0.49 -36.52
CA SER A 366 0.96 -1.89 -36.55
C SER A 366 0.65 -2.48 -35.17
N PHE A 367 1.02 -1.79 -34.08
CA PHE A 367 0.84 -2.25 -32.70
C PHE A 367 -0.31 -1.56 -31.94
N GLU A 368 -1.01 -0.61 -32.56
CA GLU A 368 -2.25 -0.04 -31.99
C GLU A 368 -3.28 -1.17 -31.84
N ASN A 369 -3.69 -1.46 -30.61
CA ASN A 369 -4.66 -2.50 -30.22
C ASN A 369 -4.17 -3.95 -30.22
N VAL A 370 -2.89 -4.23 -30.16
CA VAL A 370 -2.41 -5.60 -30.01
C VAL A 370 -2.61 -6.07 -28.56
N PRO A 371 -3.21 -7.25 -28.34
CA PRO A 371 -3.27 -7.88 -27.01
C PRO A 371 -1.87 -8.11 -26.43
N SER A 372 -1.79 -8.33 -25.11
CA SER A 372 -0.55 -8.70 -24.44
C SER A 372 0.14 -9.88 -25.16
N SER A 373 1.48 -9.88 -25.20
CA SER A 373 2.27 -10.99 -25.73
C SER A 373 1.90 -12.35 -25.12
N LYS A 374 1.34 -12.36 -23.90
CA LYS A 374 0.82 -13.57 -23.24
C LYS A 374 -0.45 -14.14 -23.89
N ASP A 375 -1.12 -13.34 -24.71
CA ASP A 375 -2.38 -13.69 -25.36
C ASP A 375 -2.18 -13.97 -26.87
N LEU A 376 -0.95 -13.80 -27.39
CA LEU A 376 -0.62 -14.01 -28.80
C LEU A 376 0.14 -15.32 -29.03
N PRO A 377 -0.14 -16.06 -30.11
CA PRO A 377 0.70 -17.17 -30.56
C PRO A 377 2.12 -16.65 -30.87
N GLU A 378 3.13 -17.44 -30.53
CA GLU A 378 4.56 -17.12 -30.77
C GLU A 378 4.87 -16.82 -32.28
N SER A 379 4.02 -17.30 -33.21
CA SER A 379 4.14 -17.07 -34.65
C SER A 379 3.78 -15.64 -35.11
N ASP A 380 3.09 -14.84 -34.30
CA ASP A 380 2.56 -13.54 -34.71
C ASP A 380 3.41 -12.36 -34.22
N ILE A 381 4.53 -12.64 -33.56
CA ILE A 381 5.54 -11.64 -33.20
C ILE A 381 6.34 -11.31 -34.46
N THR A 382 5.89 -10.33 -35.22
CA THR A 382 6.70 -9.75 -36.29
C THR A 382 7.93 -9.10 -35.69
N MET A 383 9.11 -9.58 -36.04
CA MET A 383 10.37 -8.93 -35.67
C MET A 383 10.35 -7.51 -36.26
N ILE A 384 10.34 -6.51 -35.38
CA ILE A 384 10.62 -5.13 -35.76
C ILE A 384 12.03 -5.13 -36.38
N ASP A 385 12.15 -4.55 -37.55
CA ASP A 385 13.45 -4.41 -38.18
C ASP A 385 14.40 -3.68 -37.21
N SER A 386 15.55 -4.29 -36.96
CA SER A 386 16.54 -3.75 -36.01
C SER A 386 16.96 -2.30 -36.37
N VAL A 387 16.90 -1.92 -37.62
CA VAL A 387 17.22 -0.57 -38.09
C VAL A 387 16.13 0.42 -37.70
N GLU A 388 14.84 0.04 -37.81
CA GLU A 388 13.71 0.87 -37.40
C GLU A 388 13.69 1.05 -35.87
N LEU A 389 13.96 -0.01 -35.11
CA LEU A 389 14.09 0.05 -33.66
C LEU A 389 15.20 1.03 -33.23
N LEU A 390 16.38 0.96 -33.85
CA LEU A 390 17.48 1.87 -33.59
C LEU A 390 17.17 3.32 -33.95
N ALA A 391 16.46 3.55 -35.08
CA ALA A 391 16.03 4.89 -35.49
C ALA A 391 14.99 5.46 -34.53
N ASN A 392 14.05 4.64 -34.03
CA ASN A 392 13.07 5.06 -33.01
C ASN A 392 13.75 5.37 -31.68
N GLN A 393 14.71 4.56 -31.25
CA GLN A 393 15.49 4.82 -30.03
C GLN A 393 16.28 6.14 -30.10
N ALA A 394 16.78 6.52 -31.27
CA ALA A 394 17.48 7.79 -31.47
C ALA A 394 16.56 9.02 -31.27
N ASN A 395 15.24 8.86 -31.40
CA ASN A 395 14.24 9.89 -31.18
C ASN A 395 13.51 9.74 -29.82
N ALA A 396 14.01 8.90 -28.94
CA ALA A 396 13.41 8.67 -27.63
C ALA A 396 13.50 9.93 -26.76
N VAL A 397 12.42 10.22 -26.02
CA VAL A 397 12.29 11.38 -25.14
C VAL A 397 11.90 10.98 -23.72
N THR A 398 12.49 11.63 -22.73
CA THR A 398 12.07 11.52 -21.35
C THR A 398 10.87 12.41 -21.06
N SER A 399 10.24 12.25 -19.90
CA SER A 399 9.09 13.10 -19.50
C SER A 399 9.47 14.58 -19.32
N GLY A 400 10.73 14.88 -19.00
CA GLY A 400 11.16 16.20 -18.59
C GLY A 400 10.58 16.66 -17.24
N LEU A 401 9.99 15.74 -16.45
CA LEU A 401 9.31 16.00 -15.19
C LEU A 401 10.07 15.37 -14.02
N PRO A 402 9.84 15.86 -12.79
CA PRO A 402 10.31 15.17 -11.58
C PRO A 402 9.80 13.73 -11.55
N ARG A 403 10.65 12.79 -11.14
CA ARG A 403 10.35 11.34 -11.18
C ARG A 403 9.12 10.95 -10.36
N TYR A 404 8.83 11.64 -9.24
CA TYR A 404 7.64 11.34 -8.45
C TYR A 404 6.30 11.58 -9.19
N ILE A 405 6.33 12.35 -10.27
CA ILE A 405 5.15 12.64 -11.11
C ILE A 405 4.89 11.50 -12.10
N GLU A 406 5.91 10.74 -12.47
CA GLU A 406 5.81 9.65 -13.43
C GLU A 406 5.05 8.45 -12.89
N ALA A 407 4.45 7.70 -13.81
CA ALA A 407 3.74 6.46 -13.53
C ALA A 407 4.69 5.36 -13.00
N ALA A 408 4.13 4.39 -12.32
CA ALA A 408 4.86 3.36 -11.59
C ALA A 408 5.81 2.54 -12.46
N ARG A 409 5.44 2.25 -13.73
CA ARG A 409 6.28 1.47 -14.62
C ARG A 409 7.69 2.05 -14.82
N TYR A 410 7.83 3.38 -14.85
CA TYR A 410 9.12 4.04 -15.06
C TYR A 410 10.01 3.99 -13.82
N TRP A 411 9.39 4.17 -12.64
CA TRP A 411 10.10 3.95 -11.39
C TRP A 411 10.56 2.51 -11.23
N MET A 412 9.73 1.53 -11.59
CA MET A 412 10.08 0.11 -11.54
C MET A 412 11.30 -0.18 -12.41
N GLN A 413 11.33 0.31 -13.64
CA GLN A 413 12.50 0.17 -14.51
C GLN A 413 13.72 0.81 -13.91
N TYR A 414 13.63 2.08 -13.46
CA TYR A 414 14.72 2.80 -12.84
C TYR A 414 15.22 2.14 -11.55
N SER A 415 14.34 1.51 -10.80
CA SER A 415 14.67 0.81 -9.55
C SER A 415 15.10 -0.65 -9.73
N GLY A 416 15.40 -1.09 -10.95
CA GLY A 416 15.98 -2.42 -11.19
C GLY A 416 14.98 -3.57 -11.22
N ILE A 417 13.69 -3.30 -11.20
CA ILE A 417 12.65 -4.34 -11.35
C ILE A 417 12.76 -4.95 -12.76
N PRO A 418 12.66 -6.28 -12.91
CA PRO A 418 12.74 -6.92 -14.21
C PRO A 418 11.67 -6.45 -15.18
N ASP A 419 12.02 -6.38 -16.45
CA ASP A 419 11.16 -6.00 -17.57
C ASP A 419 9.83 -6.76 -17.58
N SER A 420 9.85 -8.05 -17.34
CA SER A 420 8.66 -8.91 -17.27
C SER A 420 7.61 -8.51 -16.24
N ILE A 421 7.93 -7.60 -15.31
CA ILE A 421 7.04 -7.10 -14.27
C ILE A 421 6.31 -5.83 -14.71
N TYR A 422 6.99 -4.90 -15.37
CA TYR A 422 6.43 -3.59 -15.71
C TYR A 422 6.10 -3.42 -17.20
N ASN A 423 6.43 -4.37 -18.04
CA ASN A 423 6.28 -4.32 -19.50
C ASN A 423 5.27 -5.38 -19.97
N TYR A 424 4.04 -5.30 -19.48
CA TYR A 424 2.98 -6.31 -19.70
C TYR A 424 2.56 -6.42 -21.16
N THR A 425 2.61 -5.31 -21.92
CA THR A 425 2.21 -5.25 -23.33
C THR A 425 3.40 -5.22 -24.30
N ASP A 426 4.61 -5.57 -23.85
CA ASP A 426 5.84 -5.45 -24.64
C ASP A 426 6.04 -4.03 -25.18
N SER A 427 5.87 -3.04 -24.31
CA SER A 427 6.02 -1.60 -24.58
C SER A 427 5.07 -1.00 -25.61
N LYS A 428 4.01 -1.70 -25.94
CA LYS A 428 3.01 -1.23 -26.92
C LYS A 428 2.00 -0.26 -26.34
N ASN A 429 1.78 -0.33 -25.02
CA ASN A 429 0.78 0.51 -24.35
C ASN A 429 1.17 0.77 -22.88
N ASP A 430 1.87 1.87 -22.64
CA ASP A 430 2.34 2.24 -21.31
C ASP A 430 1.21 2.47 -20.30
N TYR A 431 -0.01 2.81 -20.77
CA TYR A 431 -1.18 2.92 -19.89
C TYR A 431 -1.56 1.56 -19.31
N VAL A 432 -1.61 0.52 -20.16
CA VAL A 432 -1.92 -0.85 -19.73
C VAL A 432 -0.78 -1.39 -18.86
N ASP A 433 0.46 -1.18 -19.30
CA ASP A 433 1.65 -1.60 -18.57
C ASP A 433 1.65 -1.04 -17.15
N ASP A 434 1.35 0.24 -16.98
CA ASP A 434 1.37 0.89 -15.68
C ASP A 434 0.32 0.31 -14.72
N TYR A 435 -0.96 0.19 -15.14
CA TYR A 435 -1.97 -0.30 -14.21
C TYR A 435 -1.83 -1.80 -13.90
N ALA A 436 -1.34 -2.60 -14.85
CA ALA A 436 -1.08 -4.03 -14.63
C ALA A 436 0.15 -4.24 -13.74
N ALA A 437 1.22 -3.50 -14.01
CA ALA A 437 2.50 -3.63 -13.31
C ALA A 437 2.38 -3.51 -11.79
N ARG A 438 1.56 -2.61 -11.28
CA ARG A 438 1.44 -2.34 -9.84
C ARG A 438 1.06 -3.59 -9.03
N GLY A 439 0.07 -4.33 -9.51
CA GLY A 439 -0.35 -5.58 -8.88
C GLY A 439 0.66 -6.73 -9.06
N ILE A 440 1.29 -6.82 -10.24
CA ILE A 440 2.32 -7.83 -10.54
C ILE A 440 3.59 -7.57 -9.73
N TRP A 441 3.97 -6.30 -9.55
CA TRP A 441 5.08 -5.88 -8.71
C TRP A 441 4.93 -6.34 -7.25
N VAL A 442 3.73 -6.30 -6.68
CA VAL A 442 3.45 -6.86 -5.34
C VAL A 442 3.85 -8.32 -5.26
N ASN A 443 3.58 -9.11 -6.31
CA ASN A 443 3.96 -10.53 -6.35
C ASN A 443 5.47 -10.71 -6.45
N TYR A 444 6.13 -9.89 -7.24
CA TYR A 444 7.59 -9.91 -7.36
C TYR A 444 8.29 -9.52 -6.05
N LEU A 445 7.79 -8.49 -5.35
CA LEU A 445 8.30 -8.18 -4.01
C LEU A 445 8.19 -9.37 -3.06
N ALA A 446 7.01 -10.03 -3.06
CA ALA A 446 6.72 -11.14 -2.15
C ALA A 446 7.35 -12.47 -2.59
N GLY A 447 7.73 -12.61 -3.84
CA GLY A 447 8.28 -13.85 -4.41
C GLY A 447 9.51 -14.36 -3.66
N GLY A 448 9.55 -15.66 -3.39
CA GLY A 448 10.56 -16.33 -2.57
C GLY A 448 10.31 -16.23 -1.07
N SER A 449 9.44 -15.32 -0.61
CA SER A 449 9.12 -15.16 0.81
C SER A 449 8.05 -16.16 1.28
N VAL A 450 7.84 -16.17 2.60
CA VAL A 450 6.75 -16.96 3.22
C VAL A 450 5.34 -16.54 2.77
N ALA A 451 5.18 -15.37 2.16
CA ALA A 451 3.90 -14.91 1.60
C ALA A 451 3.65 -15.45 0.19
N ASN A 452 4.70 -15.64 -0.60
CA ASN A 452 4.65 -16.18 -1.98
C ASN A 452 5.87 -17.07 -2.28
N PRO A 453 5.95 -18.28 -1.70
CA PRO A 453 7.17 -19.10 -1.73
C PRO A 453 7.45 -19.76 -3.08
N ASN A 454 6.48 -19.83 -3.98
CA ASN A 454 6.57 -20.62 -5.21
C ASN A 454 7.04 -19.81 -6.44
N GLU A 455 7.17 -18.49 -6.29
CA GLU A 455 7.60 -17.61 -7.37
C GLU A 455 8.93 -16.93 -7.01
N PRO A 456 9.80 -16.66 -7.98
CA PRO A 456 10.99 -15.88 -7.74
C PRO A 456 10.65 -14.42 -7.45
N GLY A 457 11.48 -13.73 -6.65
CA GLY A 457 11.29 -12.32 -6.35
C GLY A 457 12.27 -11.79 -5.31
N LEU A 458 11.90 -10.71 -4.65
CA LEU A 458 12.73 -10.00 -3.69
C LEU A 458 12.66 -10.53 -2.26
N ASN A 459 11.94 -11.61 -2.01
CA ASN A 459 11.84 -12.28 -0.70
C ASN A 459 11.25 -11.42 0.43
N ILE A 460 10.45 -10.39 0.10
CA ILE A 460 9.85 -9.48 1.09
C ILE A 460 8.50 -10.03 1.53
N PRO A 461 8.29 -10.40 2.82
CA PRO A 461 7.04 -11.00 3.29
C PRO A 461 5.94 -9.94 3.43
N LEU A 462 5.27 -9.62 2.34
CA LEU A 462 4.18 -8.64 2.34
C LEU A 462 2.95 -9.13 3.10
N HIS A 463 2.37 -8.27 3.91
CA HIS A 463 1.22 -8.55 4.77
C HIS A 463 -0.10 -8.07 4.17
N ALA A 464 -0.06 -7.00 3.38
CA ALA A 464 -1.20 -6.44 2.67
C ALA A 464 -0.74 -5.48 1.56
N SER A 465 -1.66 -5.17 0.62
CA SER A 465 -1.46 -4.08 -0.34
C SER A 465 -2.70 -3.19 -0.45
N LEU A 466 -2.46 -1.91 -0.77
CA LEU A 466 -3.48 -0.89 -0.96
C LEU A 466 -3.22 -0.10 -2.24
N ALA A 467 -4.16 -0.17 -3.18
CA ALA A 467 -4.28 0.78 -4.28
C ALA A 467 -5.25 1.90 -3.86
N PHE A 468 -4.77 3.13 -3.79
CA PHE A 468 -5.60 4.26 -3.35
C PHE A 468 -5.92 5.16 -4.53
N HIS A 469 -7.18 5.17 -4.91
CA HIS A 469 -7.75 5.92 -6.03
C HIS A 469 -8.89 6.84 -5.60
N THR A 470 -9.33 7.69 -6.52
CA THR A 470 -10.58 8.42 -6.44
C THR A 470 -11.41 8.14 -7.68
N ASP A 471 -12.71 7.96 -7.51
CA ASP A 471 -13.64 7.63 -8.58
C ASP A 471 -13.88 8.83 -9.52
N ALA A 472 -14.38 8.54 -10.71
CA ALA A 472 -14.82 9.50 -11.70
C ALA A 472 -16.35 9.42 -11.82
N GLY A 473 -17.06 10.35 -11.22
CA GLY A 473 -18.52 10.38 -11.31
C GLY A 473 -19.06 11.76 -10.93
N VAL A 474 -19.89 12.33 -11.82
CA VAL A 474 -20.55 13.60 -11.55
C VAL A 474 -21.95 13.30 -11.03
N LYS A 475 -22.22 13.70 -9.78
CA LYS A 475 -23.53 13.64 -9.13
C LYS A 475 -23.75 14.93 -8.33
N GLU A 476 -24.99 15.24 -7.99
CA GLU A 476 -25.29 16.39 -7.12
C GLU A 476 -24.94 16.08 -5.67
N ASP A 477 -25.19 14.85 -5.23
CA ASP A 477 -24.92 14.37 -3.87
C ASP A 477 -23.51 13.82 -3.70
N VAL A 478 -23.12 13.58 -2.45
CA VAL A 478 -21.86 12.91 -2.09
C VAL A 478 -21.78 11.55 -2.75
N VAL A 479 -20.71 11.30 -3.51
CA VAL A 479 -20.43 10.00 -4.13
C VAL A 479 -19.95 9.00 -3.05
N GLY A 480 -19.09 9.46 -2.13
CA GLY A 480 -18.65 8.68 -0.97
C GLY A 480 -17.63 7.60 -1.27
N THR A 481 -17.58 6.57 -0.42
CA THR A 481 -16.50 5.57 -0.40
C THR A 481 -16.92 4.24 -1.00
N LEU A 482 -16.23 3.81 -2.06
CA LEU A 482 -16.27 2.47 -2.64
C LEU A 482 -14.95 1.75 -2.31
N ILE A 483 -15.03 0.45 -2.03
CA ILE A 483 -13.83 -0.37 -1.92
C ILE A 483 -13.98 -1.67 -2.70
N ILE A 484 -12.88 -2.07 -3.33
CA ILE A 484 -12.83 -3.22 -4.23
C ILE A 484 -11.84 -4.23 -3.68
N TYR A 485 -12.24 -5.49 -3.68
CA TYR A 485 -11.40 -6.65 -3.42
C TYR A 485 -11.66 -7.72 -4.49
N LYS A 486 -10.82 -8.77 -4.55
CA LYS A 486 -11.08 -9.91 -5.42
C LYS A 486 -10.83 -11.23 -4.70
N ASP A 487 -11.80 -12.11 -4.78
CA ASP A 487 -11.82 -13.43 -4.14
C ASP A 487 -11.14 -14.54 -4.95
N TYR A 488 -10.56 -14.20 -6.12
CA TYR A 488 -9.71 -15.08 -6.92
C TYR A 488 -8.59 -14.29 -7.60
N ASP A 489 -7.51 -14.96 -8.01
CA ASP A 489 -6.42 -14.42 -8.81
C ASP A 489 -6.63 -14.61 -10.33
N ASP A 490 -5.59 -14.39 -11.12
CA ASP A 490 -5.63 -14.52 -12.58
C ASP A 490 -5.93 -15.95 -13.03
N GLU A 491 -5.42 -16.95 -12.31
CA GLU A 491 -5.65 -18.36 -12.54
C GLU A 491 -6.95 -18.88 -11.91
N LYS A 492 -7.79 -17.99 -11.36
CA LYS A 492 -9.04 -18.31 -10.64
C LYS A 492 -8.83 -19.08 -9.33
N ASN A 493 -7.64 -19.04 -8.74
CA ASN A 493 -7.40 -19.60 -7.42
C ASN A 493 -8.11 -18.75 -6.35
N LYS A 494 -8.88 -19.41 -5.48
CA LYS A 494 -9.57 -18.76 -4.34
C LYS A 494 -8.73 -18.70 -3.06
N ASN A 495 -7.52 -19.22 -3.10
CA ASN A 495 -6.57 -19.19 -1.99
C ASN A 495 -5.31 -18.42 -2.38
N PHE A 496 -4.71 -17.76 -1.40
CA PHE A 496 -3.35 -17.24 -1.52
C PHE A 496 -2.33 -18.39 -1.56
N PRO A 497 -1.07 -18.16 -2.00
CA PRO A 497 -0.01 -19.17 -1.98
C PRO A 497 0.23 -19.77 -0.58
N THR A 498 -0.12 -19.05 0.48
CA THR A 498 -0.11 -19.53 1.88
C THR A 498 -1.19 -20.58 2.19
N GLY A 499 -2.05 -20.93 1.24
CA GLY A 499 -3.22 -21.80 1.43
C GLY A 499 -4.42 -21.12 2.12
N LYS A 500 -4.32 -19.81 2.45
CA LYS A 500 -5.41 -19.07 3.09
C LYS A 500 -6.39 -18.52 2.06
N SER A 501 -7.67 -18.47 2.43
CA SER A 501 -8.73 -17.97 1.53
C SER A 501 -8.54 -16.49 1.19
N ARG A 502 -8.71 -16.13 -0.08
CA ARG A 502 -8.68 -14.75 -0.55
C ARG A 502 -9.84 -13.89 -0.03
N ILE A 503 -10.89 -14.50 0.53
CA ILE A 503 -11.96 -13.76 1.21
C ILE A 503 -11.44 -12.90 2.38
N ILE A 504 -10.23 -13.17 2.88
CA ILE A 504 -9.56 -12.35 3.89
C ILE A 504 -9.31 -10.91 3.38
N ALA A 505 -9.17 -10.71 2.07
CA ALA A 505 -9.08 -9.37 1.49
C ALA A 505 -10.37 -8.56 1.71
N ARG A 506 -11.54 -9.24 1.77
CA ARG A 506 -12.81 -8.62 2.13
C ARG A 506 -12.82 -8.08 3.56
N ASP A 507 -12.12 -8.74 4.49
CA ASP A 507 -12.02 -8.23 5.87
C ASP A 507 -11.28 -6.89 5.90
N LEU A 508 -10.15 -6.78 5.19
CA LEU A 508 -9.41 -5.52 5.06
C LEU A 508 -10.27 -4.44 4.38
N ALA A 509 -11.00 -4.82 3.33
CA ALA A 509 -11.93 -3.92 2.63
C ALA A 509 -13.02 -3.39 3.56
N ASP A 510 -13.66 -4.26 4.35
CA ASP A 510 -14.71 -3.87 5.27
C ASP A 510 -14.20 -2.98 6.41
N TYR A 511 -13.03 -3.31 7.00
CA TYR A 511 -12.43 -2.44 8.02
C TYR A 511 -12.16 -1.04 7.47
N MET A 512 -11.59 -0.96 6.26
CA MET A 512 -11.20 0.32 5.67
C MET A 512 -12.42 1.17 5.31
N GLN A 513 -13.41 0.58 4.65
CA GLN A 513 -14.63 1.30 4.31
C GLN A 513 -15.41 1.73 5.54
N THR A 514 -15.59 0.83 6.51
CA THR A 514 -16.32 1.11 7.75
C THR A 514 -15.67 2.24 8.51
N GLN A 515 -14.34 2.19 8.71
CA GLN A 515 -13.64 3.22 9.46
C GLN A 515 -13.69 4.58 8.79
N ILE A 516 -13.49 4.65 7.45
CA ILE A 516 -13.58 5.90 6.70
C ILE A 516 -14.99 6.49 6.81
N VAL A 517 -16.02 5.67 6.58
CA VAL A 517 -17.41 6.15 6.59
C VAL A 517 -17.82 6.62 7.99
N GLU A 518 -17.46 5.88 9.03
CA GLU A 518 -17.78 6.23 10.41
C GLU A 518 -17.09 7.54 10.83
N ASP A 519 -15.79 7.68 10.59
CA ASP A 519 -15.04 8.88 10.94
C ASP A 519 -15.54 10.11 10.14
N MET A 520 -15.85 9.95 8.85
CA MET A 520 -16.41 11.02 8.02
C MET A 520 -17.78 11.46 8.50
N ARG A 521 -18.67 10.51 8.83
CA ARG A 521 -20.00 10.83 9.35
C ARG A 521 -19.98 11.49 10.72
N ALA A 522 -19.05 11.08 11.57
CA ALA A 522 -18.93 11.62 12.91
C ALA A 522 -18.39 13.06 12.94
N LEU A 523 -17.48 13.41 12.02
CA LEU A 523 -16.72 14.65 12.09
C LEU A 523 -17.11 15.70 11.04
N TYR A 524 -17.57 15.28 9.86
CA TYR A 524 -17.69 16.20 8.71
C TYR A 524 -19.02 16.12 7.97
N ALA A 525 -19.48 14.92 7.63
CA ALA A 525 -20.58 14.69 6.71
C ALA A 525 -21.45 13.54 7.15
N PRO A 526 -22.49 13.77 7.99
CA PRO A 526 -23.41 12.72 8.46
C PRO A 526 -24.05 11.91 7.31
N GLU A 527 -24.17 12.51 6.13
CA GLU A 527 -24.71 11.94 4.91
C GLU A 527 -23.66 11.19 4.06
N TRP A 528 -22.40 11.07 4.51
CA TRP A 528 -21.33 10.43 3.74
C TRP A 528 -21.75 9.04 3.26
N THR A 529 -21.75 8.85 1.95
CA THR A 529 -22.29 7.64 1.33
C THR A 529 -21.33 6.46 1.51
N ARG A 530 -21.85 5.39 2.12
CA ARG A 530 -21.24 4.07 2.05
C ARG A 530 -21.67 3.41 0.74
N ARG A 531 -20.71 3.12 -0.13
CA ARG A 531 -20.95 2.37 -1.36
C ARG A 531 -20.72 0.87 -1.11
N GLN A 532 -20.49 0.11 -2.14
CA GLN A 532 -20.35 -1.34 -2.07
C GLN A 532 -18.99 -1.80 -1.52
N LEU A 533 -18.98 -2.94 -0.81
CA LEU A 533 -17.81 -3.81 -0.74
C LEU A 533 -17.82 -4.65 -2.02
N ASN A 534 -17.02 -4.23 -3.01
CA ASN A 534 -17.17 -4.71 -4.39
C ASN A 534 -16.20 -5.83 -4.73
N ASN A 535 -16.71 -7.05 -4.90
CA ASN A 535 -15.96 -8.19 -5.43
C ASN A 535 -15.82 -8.07 -6.95
N SER A 536 -14.87 -7.27 -7.44
CA SER A 536 -14.69 -6.96 -8.87
C SER A 536 -13.28 -7.22 -9.37
N SER A 537 -13.16 -7.56 -10.65
CA SER A 537 -11.92 -8.01 -11.28
C SER A 537 -11.05 -6.83 -11.75
N TYR A 538 -10.69 -5.93 -10.83
CA TYR A 538 -9.68 -4.90 -11.07
C TYR A 538 -8.28 -5.51 -10.94
N ALA A 539 -7.36 -5.13 -11.81
CA ALA A 539 -5.99 -5.65 -11.85
C ALA A 539 -5.29 -5.55 -10.47
N GLU A 540 -5.37 -4.38 -9.84
CA GLU A 540 -4.72 -4.08 -8.56
C GLU A 540 -5.33 -4.80 -7.35
N ALA A 541 -6.54 -5.37 -7.48
CA ALA A 541 -7.15 -6.24 -6.47
C ALA A 541 -7.02 -7.73 -6.79
N ARG A 542 -6.88 -8.08 -8.09
CA ARG A 542 -6.84 -9.46 -8.57
C ARG A 542 -5.42 -10.04 -8.64
N HIS A 543 -4.46 -9.29 -9.24
CA HIS A 543 -3.08 -9.76 -9.40
C HIS A 543 -2.38 -10.07 -8.09
N PRO A 544 -2.48 -9.22 -7.02
CA PRO A 544 -1.71 -9.48 -5.81
C PRO A 544 -2.02 -10.84 -5.18
N LYS A 545 -0.98 -11.59 -4.82
CA LYS A 545 -1.03 -12.89 -4.12
C LYS A 545 -0.96 -12.75 -2.60
N VAL A 546 -1.24 -11.54 -2.10
CA VAL A 546 -1.40 -11.18 -0.69
C VAL A 546 -2.73 -10.44 -0.51
N PRO A 547 -3.26 -10.27 0.71
CA PRO A 547 -4.48 -9.49 0.94
C PRO A 547 -4.38 -8.09 0.32
N ALA A 548 -5.24 -7.80 -0.64
CA ALA A 548 -5.19 -6.60 -1.46
C ALA A 548 -6.55 -5.93 -1.58
N VAL A 549 -6.57 -4.60 -1.51
CA VAL A 549 -7.76 -3.78 -1.71
C VAL A 549 -7.46 -2.58 -2.59
N LEU A 550 -8.46 -2.14 -3.34
CA LEU A 550 -8.47 -0.89 -4.08
C LEU A 550 -9.56 0.01 -3.48
N LEU A 551 -9.15 1.17 -3.02
CA LEU A 551 -10.03 2.17 -2.44
C LEU A 551 -10.34 3.24 -3.50
N GLU A 552 -11.63 3.45 -3.76
CA GLU A 552 -12.20 4.59 -4.48
C GLU A 552 -12.85 5.50 -3.43
N LEU A 553 -12.09 6.48 -2.95
CA LEU A 553 -12.44 7.24 -1.75
C LEU A 553 -13.69 8.11 -1.93
N LEU A 554 -13.69 8.91 -2.98
CA LEU A 554 -14.67 9.92 -3.35
C LEU A 554 -14.56 10.14 -4.86
N SER A 555 -15.38 11.01 -5.46
CA SER A 555 -15.17 11.38 -6.85
C SER A 555 -14.43 12.71 -6.98
N HIS A 556 -13.26 12.69 -7.63
CA HIS A 556 -12.50 13.91 -7.93
C HIS A 556 -13.20 14.81 -8.99
N GLN A 557 -14.27 14.32 -9.62
CA GLN A 557 -15.10 15.08 -10.56
C GLN A 557 -16.36 15.66 -9.89
N ASN A 558 -16.63 15.35 -8.63
CA ASN A 558 -17.79 15.80 -7.89
C ASN A 558 -17.43 16.96 -6.97
N MET A 559 -18.05 18.14 -7.18
CA MET A 559 -17.76 19.33 -6.37
C MET A 559 -18.12 19.14 -4.90
N THR A 560 -19.20 18.40 -4.60
CA THR A 560 -19.64 18.13 -3.23
C THR A 560 -18.62 17.29 -2.48
N ASP A 561 -18.09 16.25 -3.12
CA ASP A 561 -17.00 15.44 -2.56
C ASP A 561 -15.70 16.24 -2.40
N MET A 562 -15.36 17.06 -3.40
CA MET A 562 -14.12 17.83 -3.40
C MET A 562 -14.10 18.98 -2.39
N LYS A 563 -15.25 19.45 -1.90
CA LYS A 563 -15.31 20.34 -0.73
C LYS A 563 -14.65 19.72 0.50
N TYR A 564 -14.87 18.42 0.70
CA TYR A 564 -14.20 17.65 1.75
C TYR A 564 -12.78 17.28 1.35
N GLY A 565 -12.60 16.76 0.14
CA GLY A 565 -11.32 16.25 -0.34
C GLY A 565 -10.21 17.30 -0.44
N LEU A 566 -10.52 18.59 -0.58
CA LEU A 566 -9.54 19.67 -0.58
C LEU A 566 -9.19 20.19 0.83
N ASP A 567 -9.91 19.79 1.89
CA ASP A 567 -9.60 20.17 3.25
C ASP A 567 -8.48 19.29 3.83
N PRO A 568 -7.33 19.82 4.24
CA PRO A 568 -6.23 19.04 4.81
C PRO A 568 -6.62 18.27 6.08
N ARG A 569 -7.58 18.78 6.87
CA ARG A 569 -8.07 18.10 8.08
C ARG A 569 -8.82 16.82 7.73
N VAL A 570 -9.62 16.88 6.67
CA VAL A 570 -10.33 15.69 6.14
C VAL A 570 -9.32 14.69 5.60
N ARG A 571 -8.28 15.13 4.87
CA ARG A 571 -7.20 14.25 4.39
C ARG A 571 -6.48 13.55 5.54
N PHE A 572 -6.17 14.27 6.61
CA PHE A 572 -5.59 13.69 7.82
C PHE A 572 -6.52 12.62 8.43
N THR A 573 -7.81 12.93 8.61
CA THR A 573 -8.80 12.03 9.20
C THR A 573 -8.97 10.75 8.38
N ILE A 574 -9.09 10.87 7.06
CA ILE A 574 -9.20 9.72 6.15
C ILE A 574 -7.93 8.86 6.20
N SER A 575 -6.76 9.50 6.17
CA SER A 575 -5.48 8.79 6.29
C SER A 575 -5.36 8.06 7.62
N ARG A 576 -5.82 8.69 8.72
CA ARG A 576 -5.90 8.05 10.02
C ARG A 576 -6.89 6.89 10.07
N ALA A 577 -8.03 7.01 9.38
CA ALA A 577 -8.99 5.91 9.24
C ALA A 577 -8.39 4.70 8.49
N MET A 578 -7.66 4.93 7.39
CA MET A 578 -6.92 3.89 6.68
C MET A 578 -5.84 3.24 7.57
N TYR A 579 -5.08 4.04 8.32
CA TYR A 579 -4.09 3.55 9.28
C TYR A 579 -4.75 2.67 10.36
N LYS A 580 -5.85 3.12 10.98
CA LYS A 580 -6.61 2.33 11.96
C LYS A 580 -7.10 1.01 11.37
N SER A 581 -7.46 1.00 10.09
CA SER A 581 -7.93 -0.21 9.38
C SER A 581 -6.84 -1.25 9.21
N PHE A 582 -5.60 -0.84 8.89
CA PHE A 582 -4.46 -1.74 8.89
C PHE A 582 -4.16 -2.29 10.28
N LEU A 583 -4.24 -1.46 11.32
CA LEU A 583 -4.09 -1.92 12.71
C LEU A 583 -5.15 -2.96 13.07
N LYS A 584 -6.43 -2.72 12.75
CA LYS A 584 -7.53 -3.67 12.98
C LYS A 584 -7.30 -4.97 12.23
N PHE A 585 -6.90 -4.89 10.96
CA PHE A 585 -6.61 -6.06 10.15
C PHE A 585 -5.48 -6.90 10.77
N ILE A 586 -4.36 -6.28 11.13
CA ILE A 586 -3.23 -6.97 11.75
C ILE A 586 -3.61 -7.53 13.14
N HIS A 587 -4.34 -6.76 13.95
CA HIS A 587 -4.87 -7.25 15.23
C HIS A 587 -5.65 -8.55 15.06
N GLU A 588 -6.62 -8.58 14.14
CA GLU A 588 -7.47 -9.73 13.90
C GLU A 588 -6.72 -10.93 13.29
N GLN A 589 -5.80 -10.66 12.36
CA GLN A 589 -5.06 -11.74 11.72
C GLN A 589 -3.98 -12.34 12.62
N TYR A 590 -3.33 -11.54 13.46
CA TYR A 590 -2.18 -11.96 14.27
C TYR A 590 -2.48 -12.12 15.77
N GLY A 591 -3.61 -11.60 16.25
CA GLY A 591 -3.96 -11.55 17.66
C GLY A 591 -3.08 -10.59 18.47
N THR A 592 -2.57 -9.53 17.83
CA THR A 592 -1.81 -8.46 18.47
C THR A 592 -2.76 -7.51 19.23
N GLU A 593 -2.23 -6.67 20.10
CA GLU A 593 -3.05 -5.61 20.70
C GLU A 593 -3.40 -4.54 19.65
N TYR A 594 -4.61 -3.97 19.78
CA TYR A 594 -5.05 -2.84 18.97
C TYR A 594 -4.84 -1.56 19.77
N VAL A 595 -3.81 -0.82 19.41
CA VAL A 595 -3.45 0.47 20.04
C VAL A 595 -3.18 1.50 18.95
N VAL A 596 -3.95 2.58 18.95
CA VAL A 596 -3.83 3.66 17.97
C VAL A 596 -2.87 4.73 18.47
N GLN A 597 -2.04 5.27 17.59
CA GLN A 597 -1.15 6.41 17.92
C GLN A 597 -1.98 7.60 18.39
N PRO A 598 -1.55 8.32 19.45
CA PRO A 598 -2.17 9.56 19.86
C PRO A 598 -2.21 10.61 18.74
N LEU A 599 -3.15 11.53 18.86
CA LEU A 599 -3.18 12.73 18.03
C LEU A 599 -1.98 13.63 18.35
N PRO A 600 -1.57 14.53 17.43
CA PRO A 600 -0.54 15.53 17.70
C PRO A 600 -0.86 16.32 18.95
N VAL A 601 0.16 16.67 19.73
CA VAL A 601 0.00 17.50 20.94
C VAL A 601 -0.55 18.89 20.60
N GLN A 602 -1.18 19.53 21.57
CA GLN A 602 -1.71 20.88 21.44
C GLN A 602 -1.15 21.78 22.53
N GLN A 603 -1.35 23.10 22.39
CA GLN A 603 -0.97 24.12 23.39
C GLN A 603 0.52 24.02 23.78
N MET A 604 1.39 23.82 22.78
CA MET A 604 2.83 23.80 23.03
C MET A 604 3.31 25.21 23.40
N ALA A 605 4.01 25.34 24.53
CA ALA A 605 4.63 26.54 24.99
C ALA A 605 6.12 26.32 25.27
N ILE A 606 6.93 27.34 24.97
CA ILE A 606 8.37 27.36 25.23
C ILE A 606 8.70 28.59 26.07
N ASN A 607 9.28 28.38 27.24
CA ASN A 607 9.66 29.42 28.16
C ASN A 607 11.16 29.33 28.50
N ARG A 608 11.87 30.47 28.48
CA ARG A 608 13.26 30.49 28.91
C ARG A 608 13.34 30.54 30.42
N GLN A 609 14.08 29.64 31.02
CA GLN A 609 14.38 29.57 32.44
C GLN A 609 15.91 29.59 32.65
N GLY A 610 16.46 30.81 32.86
CA GLY A 610 17.89 31.00 32.91
C GLY A 610 18.56 30.69 31.55
N GLU A 611 19.46 29.71 31.50
CA GLU A 611 20.12 29.23 30.28
C GLU A 611 19.39 28.08 29.60
N LYS A 612 18.30 27.60 30.18
CA LYS A 612 17.52 26.47 29.66
C LYS A 612 16.22 26.93 29.01
N MET A 613 15.73 26.15 28.08
CA MET A 613 14.39 26.28 27.52
C MET A 613 13.49 25.21 28.16
N HIS A 614 12.39 25.64 28.74
CA HIS A 614 11.38 24.74 29.28
C HIS A 614 10.21 24.64 28.28
N VAL A 615 9.91 23.46 27.86
CA VAL A 615 8.86 23.16 26.85
C VAL A 615 7.73 22.41 27.54
N THR A 616 6.51 22.87 27.33
CA THR A 616 5.31 22.19 27.85
C THR A 616 4.28 22.02 26.74
N TRP A 617 3.41 21.01 26.85
CA TRP A 617 2.33 20.75 25.90
C TRP A 617 1.14 20.08 26.59
N THR A 618 0.02 19.97 25.86
CA THR A 618 -1.16 19.25 26.31
C THR A 618 -1.44 18.10 25.35
N ALA A 619 -1.80 16.91 25.87
CA ALA A 619 -2.27 15.81 25.07
C ALA A 619 -3.60 16.17 24.39
N THR A 620 -3.77 15.76 23.14
CA THR A 620 -5.03 15.94 22.41
C THR A 620 -5.90 14.70 22.59
N PRO A 621 -7.09 14.82 23.19
CA PRO A 621 -8.03 13.72 23.28
C PRO A 621 -8.52 13.31 21.88
N ASP A 622 -8.66 12.02 21.64
CA ASP A 622 -9.31 11.49 20.45
C ASP A 622 -10.67 10.88 20.84
N PRO A 623 -11.80 11.58 20.61
CA PRO A 623 -13.12 11.09 21.01
C PRO A 623 -13.58 9.86 20.20
N LEU A 624 -12.98 9.62 19.04
CA LEU A 624 -13.30 8.49 18.19
C LEU A 624 -12.43 7.25 18.47
N GLU A 625 -11.34 7.43 19.24
CA GLU A 625 -10.39 6.35 19.49
C GLU A 625 -9.85 6.37 20.93
N PRO A 626 -10.57 5.70 21.85
CA PRO A 626 -10.19 5.69 23.27
C PRO A 626 -8.83 5.05 23.57
N THR A 627 -8.31 4.21 22.66
CA THR A 627 -6.99 3.57 22.81
C THR A 627 -5.83 4.52 22.55
N ALA A 628 -6.10 5.67 21.90
CA ALA A 628 -5.09 6.64 21.47
C ALA A 628 -4.64 7.58 22.60
N MET A 629 -4.43 7.06 23.81
CA MET A 629 -3.92 7.85 24.94
C MET A 629 -2.40 7.78 25.00
N PRO A 630 -1.70 8.95 25.06
CA PRO A 630 -0.24 8.95 25.15
C PRO A 630 0.23 8.39 26.49
N THR A 631 1.19 7.48 26.45
CA THR A 631 1.87 6.95 27.64
C THR A 631 3.27 7.54 27.80
N TYR A 632 3.78 8.20 26.79
CA TYR A 632 5.03 8.97 26.74
C TYR A 632 5.04 9.86 25.52
N TYR A 633 6.03 10.74 25.44
CA TYR A 633 6.26 11.65 24.31
C TYR A 633 7.69 11.50 23.82
N ILE A 634 7.92 11.85 22.56
CA ILE A 634 9.25 11.98 21.99
C ILE A 634 9.46 13.47 21.67
N VAL A 635 10.47 14.06 22.26
CA VAL A 635 10.87 15.45 22.00
C VAL A 635 12.07 15.45 21.09
N TYR A 636 11.92 16.04 19.92
CA TYR A 636 13.00 16.24 18.96
C TYR A 636 13.56 17.64 19.12
N THR A 637 14.88 17.75 19.17
CA THR A 637 15.57 19.04 19.32
C THR A 637 16.59 19.25 18.19
N ARG A 638 16.87 20.50 17.90
CA ARG A 638 17.98 20.89 17.02
C ARG A 638 18.71 22.09 17.56
N THR A 639 19.99 22.19 17.28
CA THR A 639 20.81 23.34 17.66
C THR A 639 21.14 24.16 16.42
N ASN A 640 20.83 25.44 16.44
CA ASN A 640 21.05 26.36 15.32
C ASN A 640 20.45 25.83 14.01
N ASP A 641 21.25 25.78 12.93
CA ASP A 641 20.87 25.29 11.61
C ASP A 641 21.14 23.81 11.41
N GLY A 642 21.48 23.07 12.48
CA GLY A 642 21.64 21.60 12.43
C GLY A 642 20.34 20.89 12.09
N ASP A 643 20.39 19.58 11.85
CA ASP A 643 19.20 18.78 11.70
C ASP A 643 18.60 18.37 13.06
N TRP A 644 17.39 17.83 13.03
CA TRP A 644 16.74 17.26 14.21
C TRP A 644 17.48 16.03 14.71
N ASP A 645 17.61 15.91 16.03
CA ASP A 645 18.13 14.71 16.67
C ASP A 645 17.18 13.50 16.49
N ASN A 646 17.56 12.33 17.02
CA ASN A 646 16.72 11.12 16.94
C ASN A 646 15.59 11.10 18.00
N GLY A 647 15.45 12.18 18.78
CA GLY A 647 14.43 12.35 19.79
C GLY A 647 14.77 11.78 21.15
N THR A 648 14.24 12.43 22.18
CA THR A 648 14.35 12.01 23.58
C THR A 648 12.99 11.59 24.10
N ARG A 649 12.92 10.38 24.69
CA ARG A 649 11.69 9.89 25.32
C ARG A 649 11.48 10.54 26.68
N VAL A 650 10.30 11.11 26.90
CA VAL A 650 9.88 11.71 28.18
C VAL A 650 8.51 11.17 28.61
N ALA A 651 8.33 10.96 29.91
CA ALA A 651 7.10 10.41 30.47
C ALA A 651 6.01 11.49 30.67
N ASN A 652 6.44 12.73 30.97
CA ASN A 652 5.55 13.83 31.27
C ASN A 652 5.36 14.71 30.02
N ASN A 653 4.40 15.65 30.11
CA ASN A 653 4.10 16.62 29.07
C ASN A 653 4.96 17.93 29.22
N GLU A 654 6.22 17.74 29.60
CA GLU A 654 7.23 18.80 29.73
C GLU A 654 8.65 18.28 29.46
N TYR A 655 9.53 19.17 29.02
CA TYR A 655 10.94 18.88 28.72
C TYR A 655 11.83 20.06 28.98
#